data_7390ec5ad40a1ee86541edf132e59949
#
_entry.id   7390ec5ad40a1ee86541edf132e59949
#
_cell.length_a   1.000
_cell.length_b   1.000
_cell.length_c   1.000
_cell.angle_alpha   90.00
_cell.angle_beta   90.00
_cell.angle_gamma   90.00
#
_symmetry.space_group_name_H-M   'P 1'
#
loop_
_entity.id
_entity.type
_entity.pdbx_description
1 polymer ?
#
loop_
_entity_poly.entity_id
_entity_poly.type
_entity_poly.pdbx_seq_one_letter_code
_entity_poly.pdbx_strand_id
1 'polypeptide(L)'
;MTVKKWKHSGTKKHSMSDREIRNGLLSEKAAEEGIVLLKNDKKILPLNISTKIGLYGAGAGKTVKGGTGSGDVNNRSNISIYQGLKENGIQIVSEKWLANYESIYAEARRAWKEKILEEAKFVENPFDAYAENPFAMPEGRAVTAEDTVDAQTAIYVVSRISGEGKDRRRVEGDYYLSRREQEDIRFLDAQKIPTVLILNSGGPVELTDILEETENIYAVLNISQLGQRGGLALANVLLGKVTPGGKLTATWARRYEDYPCAEEYSYLNGKLEREEYKEGIYTGYRYFDTFGVKPLFPFGYGLSYTEMQIRFHGMKTSGDGVEVEAEVTNTGETFSGKEVVQVYVSLPQDESGKEYRRLAGFAKTKLLKPGEKELLKIRIDRKTLAYFSEEQHAWIAEKGYYAVWVGNSIASLTLAAMLEVPESVILDKTNILENQTDITEEVYDRQNLSARTLKWKEKAENEKIGRYIYYPEPEKRTECTCQPENKIPAKDLLPLFYGNIAGISSNLGAAGIRVPGSAGETTAALYEQYGVFPLIMADGPAGLRLQQNYEVDRETDTVYGIGVLGSLENGYLRTDEIHENADRYYQFCTAFPVGTALAQTWDTALVEKVGIAVAEEMEEFHIDLWLAPGLNIQRNPLCGRNFEYYSEDPLLSGTMAAAMTKGVQSRPGCGVTVKHFACNNQEDNRMGVDAQVSERALREIYLRGFEIAVKESRPVAIMSSYNLLNGVHAANSVDLCTAIARKEWGFDGVIMSDWNTTVPEDGSIPWKCVTAGNDIIMPGNAADAENIRKAFEDGKLSEEVVRMSAGRILNLIHTLTAE
;
A
#
# COMPACT_ATOMS: atom_id res chain seq x y z
N MET A 1 -25.86 -26.82 -13.90
CA MET A 1 -25.25 -25.51 -13.51
C MET A 1 -26.32 -24.45 -13.66
N THR A 2 -26.68 -23.80 -12.58
CA THR A 2 -27.66 -22.70 -12.60
C THR A 2 -26.97 -21.50 -13.28
N VAL A 3 -27.49 -21.03 -14.39
CA VAL A 3 -26.94 -19.87 -15.11
C VAL A 3 -27.05 -18.66 -14.21
N LYS A 4 -25.92 -18.11 -13.76
CA LYS A 4 -25.86 -16.84 -13.02
C LYS A 4 -26.47 -15.79 -13.97
N LYS A 5 -27.75 -15.47 -13.80
CA LYS A 5 -28.38 -14.39 -14.59
C LYS A 5 -27.74 -13.08 -14.16
N TRP A 6 -27.04 -12.42 -15.06
CA TRP A 6 -26.48 -11.10 -14.84
C TRP A 6 -27.62 -10.13 -14.51
N LYS A 7 -27.63 -9.66 -13.28
CA LYS A 7 -28.47 -8.54 -12.83
C LYS A 7 -27.63 -7.28 -12.85
N HIS A 8 -28.27 -6.14 -13.01
CA HIS A 8 -27.59 -4.87 -12.84
C HIS A 8 -27.01 -4.75 -11.43
N SER A 9 -25.77 -4.31 -11.35
CA SER A 9 -25.03 -4.12 -10.12
C SER A 9 -25.62 -2.98 -9.28
N GLY A 10 -25.62 -3.12 -7.96
CA GLY A 10 -26.08 -2.10 -7.04
C GLY A 10 -27.60 -2.06 -6.82
N THR A 11 -28.11 -0.95 -6.35
CA THR A 11 -29.50 -0.77 -5.91
C THR A 11 -30.15 0.46 -6.51
N LYS A 12 -31.48 0.42 -6.75
CA LYS A 12 -32.29 1.61 -7.13
C LYS A 12 -32.54 2.55 -5.95
N LYS A 13 -32.26 2.14 -4.71
CA LYS A 13 -32.50 2.96 -3.51
C LYS A 13 -31.30 3.89 -3.26
N HIS A 14 -31.56 5.20 -3.25
CA HIS A 14 -30.54 6.20 -2.92
C HIS A 14 -30.23 6.26 -1.41
N SER A 15 -31.15 5.80 -0.53
CA SER A 15 -30.91 5.83 0.92
C SER A 15 -29.71 4.98 1.32
N MET A 16 -28.98 5.42 2.36
CA MET A 16 -27.85 4.69 2.91
C MET A 16 -28.28 3.31 3.41
N SER A 17 -27.54 2.28 3.04
CA SER A 17 -27.77 0.90 3.46
C SER A 17 -27.11 0.59 4.80
N ASP A 18 -27.56 -0.50 5.47
CA ASP A 18 -26.92 -0.97 6.70
C ASP A 18 -25.45 -1.37 6.48
N ARG A 19 -25.12 -1.89 5.29
CA ARG A 19 -23.70 -2.17 4.91
C ARG A 19 -22.88 -0.88 4.88
N GLU A 20 -23.36 0.17 4.19
CA GLU A 20 -22.67 1.47 4.15
C GLU A 20 -22.41 2.03 5.55
N ILE A 21 -23.40 1.90 6.46
CA ILE A 21 -23.27 2.35 7.86
C ILE A 21 -22.17 1.54 8.57
N ARG A 22 -22.25 0.20 8.52
CA ARG A 22 -21.26 -0.67 9.19
C ARG A 22 -19.84 -0.47 8.65
N ASN A 23 -19.69 -0.44 7.33
CA ASN A 23 -18.37 -0.27 6.69
C ASN A 23 -17.82 1.14 6.95
N GLY A 24 -18.69 2.17 6.98
CA GLY A 24 -18.30 3.53 7.37
C GLY A 24 -17.76 3.60 8.80
N LEU A 25 -18.39 2.94 9.77
CA LEU A 25 -17.90 2.85 11.14
C LEU A 25 -16.59 2.06 11.26
N LEU A 26 -16.42 1.01 10.46
CA LEU A 26 -15.16 0.26 10.39
C LEU A 26 -14.04 1.13 9.77
N SER A 27 -14.35 1.89 8.71
CA SER A 27 -13.41 2.86 8.12
C SER A 27 -12.95 3.90 9.15
N GLU A 28 -13.90 4.47 9.94
CA GLU A 28 -13.57 5.39 11.03
C GLU A 28 -12.66 4.74 12.07
N LYS A 29 -12.98 3.51 12.48
CA LYS A 29 -12.19 2.76 13.44
C LYS A 29 -10.77 2.48 12.94
N ALA A 30 -10.63 2.07 11.68
CA ALA A 30 -9.32 1.85 11.06
C ALA A 30 -8.52 3.16 10.95
N ALA A 31 -9.19 4.27 10.66
CA ALA A 31 -8.59 5.60 10.64
C ALA A 31 -8.07 6.04 12.01
N GLU A 32 -8.87 5.86 13.08
CA GLU A 32 -8.47 6.15 14.46
C GLU A 32 -7.19 5.40 14.86
N GLU A 33 -7.11 4.11 14.52
CA GLU A 33 -5.97 3.23 14.84
C GLU A 33 -4.73 3.52 13.99
N GLY A 34 -4.90 4.13 12.81
CA GLY A 34 -3.82 4.47 11.87
C GLY A 34 -3.19 5.86 12.12
N ILE A 35 -3.80 6.72 12.93
CA ILE A 35 -3.25 8.03 13.26
C ILE A 35 -1.99 7.88 14.13
N VAL A 36 -0.88 8.52 13.71
CA VAL A 36 0.40 8.48 14.42
C VAL A 36 0.67 9.83 15.08
N LEU A 37 0.80 9.82 16.39
CA LEU A 37 1.22 10.99 17.16
C LEU A 37 2.76 11.05 17.19
N LEU A 38 3.35 12.05 16.53
CA LEU A 38 4.80 12.20 16.38
C LEU A 38 5.44 13.11 17.43
N LYS A 39 4.68 14.08 17.92
CA LYS A 39 5.12 15.05 18.95
C LYS A 39 3.94 15.45 19.80
N ASN A 40 4.13 15.61 21.14
CA ASN A 40 3.09 16.10 22.07
C ASN A 40 3.73 16.78 23.28
N ASP A 41 4.37 17.92 23.04
CA ASP A 41 5.04 18.70 24.07
C ASP A 41 4.00 19.37 24.99
N LYS A 42 4.39 19.54 26.23
CA LYS A 42 3.53 20.12 27.27
C LYS A 42 2.17 19.40 27.43
N LYS A 43 2.02 18.21 26.83
CA LYS A 43 0.77 17.44 26.84
C LYS A 43 -0.42 18.28 26.33
N ILE A 44 -0.20 19.05 25.22
CA ILE A 44 -1.27 19.88 24.65
C ILE A 44 -2.45 19.04 24.15
N LEU A 45 -2.17 17.82 23.71
CA LEU A 45 -3.19 16.82 23.37
C LEU A 45 -3.38 15.83 24.53
N PRO A 46 -4.62 15.39 24.78
CA PRO A 46 -5.85 15.74 24.08
C PRO A 46 -6.35 17.17 24.42
N LEU A 47 -7.04 17.78 23.44
CA LEU A 47 -7.64 19.11 23.59
C LEU A 47 -8.86 19.06 24.53
N ASN A 48 -9.08 20.15 25.28
CA ASN A 48 -10.35 20.34 25.96
C ASN A 48 -11.43 20.77 24.95
N ILE A 49 -12.64 20.23 25.08
CA ILE A 49 -13.76 20.53 24.18
C ILE A 49 -14.12 22.02 24.16
N SER A 50 -13.83 22.75 25.25
CA SER A 50 -14.07 24.21 25.35
C SER A 50 -12.97 25.05 24.68
N THR A 51 -11.90 24.45 24.17
CA THR A 51 -10.81 25.16 23.52
C THR A 51 -11.29 25.77 22.20
N LYS A 52 -11.06 27.08 22.03
CA LYS A 52 -11.34 27.79 20.78
C LYS A 52 -10.22 27.56 19.78
N ILE A 53 -10.52 27.03 18.62
CA ILE A 53 -9.56 26.57 17.62
C ILE A 53 -9.51 27.51 16.42
N GLY A 54 -8.29 27.98 16.07
CA GLY A 54 -7.99 28.49 14.75
C GLY A 54 -7.60 27.32 13.84
N LEU A 55 -8.38 27.02 12.80
CA LEU A 55 -8.16 25.91 11.87
C LEU A 55 -7.74 26.45 10.51
N TYR A 56 -6.56 26.05 10.03
CA TYR A 56 -5.92 26.58 8.82
C TYR A 56 -5.31 25.47 7.97
N GLY A 57 -4.84 25.83 6.77
CA GLY A 57 -4.17 24.94 5.83
C GLY A 57 -5.12 24.24 4.85
N ALA A 58 -4.57 23.80 3.74
CA ALA A 58 -5.35 23.30 2.59
C ALA A 58 -6.29 22.14 2.94
N GLY A 59 -5.85 21.21 3.77
CA GLY A 59 -6.64 20.04 4.17
C GLY A 59 -7.69 20.28 5.23
N ALA A 60 -7.74 21.45 5.84
CA ALA A 60 -8.68 21.76 6.94
C ALA A 60 -10.14 21.51 6.55
N GLY A 61 -10.59 22.15 5.46
CA GLY A 61 -11.92 21.97 4.89
C GLY A 61 -11.98 20.98 3.72
N LYS A 62 -10.84 20.68 3.12
CA LYS A 62 -10.67 19.80 1.94
C LYS A 62 -9.71 18.66 2.25
N THR A 63 -10.03 17.90 3.28
CA THR A 63 -9.22 16.76 3.73
C THR A 63 -9.06 15.73 2.65
N VAL A 64 -7.82 15.37 2.33
CA VAL A 64 -7.48 14.36 1.33
C VAL A 64 -7.78 12.98 1.90
N LYS A 65 -8.73 12.27 1.30
CA LYS A 65 -9.18 10.94 1.74
C LYS A 65 -8.28 9.80 1.31
N GLY A 66 -7.65 9.96 0.13
CA GLY A 66 -6.86 8.94 -0.56
C GLY A 66 -6.11 9.52 -1.75
N GLY A 67 -5.33 8.68 -2.44
CA GLY A 67 -4.64 9.05 -3.66
C GLY A 67 -5.56 9.13 -4.88
N THR A 68 -4.99 9.46 -6.03
CA THR A 68 -5.68 9.57 -7.33
C THR A 68 -5.37 8.36 -8.23
N GLY A 69 -6.03 8.27 -9.37
CA GLY A 69 -5.86 7.17 -10.33
C GLY A 69 -6.56 5.90 -9.85
N SER A 70 -5.86 4.76 -9.91
CA SER A 70 -6.38 3.46 -9.45
C SER A 70 -6.70 3.46 -7.94
N GLY A 71 -6.02 4.30 -7.17
CA GLY A 71 -6.21 4.43 -5.71
C GLY A 71 -7.43 5.24 -5.28
N ASP A 72 -8.16 5.89 -6.19
CA ASP A 72 -9.38 6.63 -5.83
C ASP A 72 -10.56 5.68 -5.57
N VAL A 73 -11.46 6.08 -4.68
CA VAL A 73 -12.71 5.36 -4.37
C VAL A 73 -13.89 6.31 -4.50
N ASN A 74 -14.88 5.94 -5.30
CA ASN A 74 -16.09 6.73 -5.51
C ASN A 74 -17.13 6.45 -4.42
N ASN A 75 -16.88 6.97 -3.24
CA ASN A 75 -17.77 6.84 -2.08
C ASN A 75 -18.83 7.94 -2.06
N ARG A 76 -19.88 7.77 -1.24
CA ARG A 76 -21.03 8.68 -1.16
C ARG A 76 -20.64 10.10 -0.71
N SER A 77 -19.84 10.22 0.36
CA SER A 77 -19.44 11.50 0.95
C SER A 77 -18.22 11.36 1.81
N ASN A 78 -17.47 12.44 1.97
CA ASN A 78 -16.30 12.53 2.82
C ASN A 78 -16.56 13.50 3.97
N ILE A 79 -16.04 13.19 5.16
CA ILE A 79 -16.09 14.07 6.32
C ILE A 79 -14.72 14.71 6.50
N SER A 80 -14.64 16.02 6.28
CA SER A 80 -13.40 16.78 6.44
C SER A 80 -13.04 16.98 7.91
N ILE A 81 -11.79 17.40 8.17
CA ILE A 81 -11.33 17.75 9.54
C ILE A 81 -12.23 18.84 10.14
N TYR A 82 -12.58 19.87 9.36
CA TYR A 82 -13.51 20.90 9.79
C TYR A 82 -14.86 20.34 10.23
N GLN A 83 -15.46 19.49 9.40
CA GLN A 83 -16.74 18.85 9.73
C GLN A 83 -16.63 17.96 10.98
N GLY A 84 -15.60 17.11 11.06
CA GLY A 84 -15.40 16.24 12.20
C GLY A 84 -15.24 16.99 13.52
N LEU A 85 -14.52 18.11 13.54
CA LEU A 85 -14.39 18.97 14.71
C LEU A 85 -15.72 19.64 15.08
N LYS A 86 -16.46 20.14 14.10
CA LYS A 86 -17.77 20.78 14.32
C LYS A 86 -18.79 19.78 14.87
N GLU A 87 -18.88 18.56 14.32
CA GLU A 87 -19.79 17.52 14.79
C GLU A 87 -19.46 17.09 16.23
N ASN A 88 -18.20 17.21 16.62
CA ASN A 88 -17.76 16.97 18.00
C ASN A 88 -17.91 18.19 18.92
N GLY A 89 -18.50 19.29 18.46
CA GLY A 89 -18.83 20.46 19.29
C GLY A 89 -17.68 21.44 19.51
N ILE A 90 -16.58 21.33 18.78
CA ILE A 90 -15.44 22.26 18.86
C ILE A 90 -15.81 23.61 18.26
N GLN A 91 -15.49 24.70 18.98
CA GLN A 91 -15.63 26.05 18.49
C GLN A 91 -14.45 26.45 17.59
N ILE A 92 -14.74 26.66 16.30
CA ILE A 92 -13.73 27.13 15.32
C ILE A 92 -13.92 28.65 15.15
N VAL A 93 -12.81 29.38 15.31
CA VAL A 93 -12.85 30.85 15.26
C VAL A 93 -12.42 31.41 13.90
N SER A 94 -11.79 30.59 13.03
CA SER A 94 -11.26 30.99 11.72
C SER A 94 -12.24 30.74 10.56
N GLU A 95 -13.55 30.81 10.80
CA GLU A 95 -14.58 30.51 9.78
C GLU A 95 -14.44 31.37 8.52
N LYS A 96 -13.99 32.65 8.67
CA LYS A 96 -13.76 33.54 7.50
C LYS A 96 -12.60 33.04 6.62
N TRP A 97 -11.53 32.54 7.23
CA TRP A 97 -10.40 31.97 6.49
C TRP A 97 -10.82 30.73 5.73
N LEU A 98 -11.56 29.83 6.40
CA LEU A 98 -12.08 28.59 5.80
C LEU A 98 -13.03 28.86 4.63
N ALA A 99 -13.95 29.83 4.78
CA ALA A 99 -14.88 30.20 3.71
C ALA A 99 -14.14 30.82 2.49
N ASN A 100 -13.08 31.59 2.72
CA ASN A 100 -12.22 32.10 1.65
C ASN A 100 -11.51 30.96 0.93
N TYR A 101 -10.93 30.03 1.68
CA TYR A 101 -10.26 28.86 1.10
C TYR A 101 -11.22 28.00 0.27
N GLU A 102 -12.46 27.80 0.73
CA GLU A 102 -13.50 27.09 -0.02
C GLU A 102 -13.70 27.70 -1.42
N SER A 103 -13.75 29.05 -1.51
CA SER A 103 -13.90 29.75 -2.77
C SER A 103 -12.70 29.57 -3.69
N ILE A 104 -11.48 29.68 -3.15
CA ILE A 104 -10.21 29.47 -3.89
C ILE A 104 -10.16 28.03 -4.44
N TYR A 105 -10.47 27.05 -3.60
CA TYR A 105 -10.48 25.64 -3.99
C TYR A 105 -11.51 25.34 -5.08
N ALA A 106 -12.74 25.86 -4.93
CA ALA A 106 -13.81 25.65 -5.91
C ALA A 106 -13.43 26.23 -7.30
N GLU A 107 -12.80 27.41 -7.33
CA GLU A 107 -12.31 28.01 -8.56
C GLU A 107 -11.19 27.20 -9.20
N ALA A 108 -10.19 26.77 -8.42
CA ALA A 108 -9.10 25.93 -8.89
C ALA A 108 -9.60 24.59 -9.45
N ARG A 109 -10.56 23.95 -8.77
CA ARG A 109 -11.19 22.71 -9.25
C ARG A 109 -11.94 22.89 -10.56
N ARG A 110 -12.67 24.00 -10.72
CA ARG A 110 -13.38 24.32 -11.95
C ARG A 110 -12.40 24.51 -13.11
N ALA A 111 -11.36 25.33 -12.92
CA ALA A 111 -10.34 25.58 -13.94
C ALA A 111 -9.62 24.29 -14.35
N TRP A 112 -9.29 23.43 -13.37
CA TRP A 112 -8.70 22.13 -13.61
C TRP A 112 -9.63 21.20 -14.42
N LYS A 113 -10.93 21.13 -14.07
CA LYS A 113 -11.92 20.34 -14.83
C LYS A 113 -11.99 20.81 -16.28
N GLU A 114 -12.09 22.12 -16.50
CA GLU A 114 -12.16 22.72 -17.86
C GLU A 114 -10.92 22.34 -18.67
N LYS A 115 -9.73 22.40 -18.05
CA LYS A 115 -8.46 21.98 -18.68
C LYS A 115 -8.49 20.53 -19.10
N ILE A 116 -8.83 19.61 -18.19
CA ILE A 116 -8.89 18.16 -18.47
C ILE A 116 -9.87 17.87 -19.61
N LEU A 117 -11.07 18.43 -19.56
CA LEU A 117 -12.09 18.19 -20.60
C LEU A 117 -11.69 18.78 -21.95
N GLU A 118 -10.91 19.86 -21.98
CA GLU A 118 -10.39 20.41 -23.23
C GLU A 118 -9.27 19.54 -23.81
N GLU A 119 -8.28 19.16 -22.99
CA GLU A 119 -7.15 18.32 -23.42
C GLU A 119 -7.61 16.91 -23.85
N ALA A 120 -8.61 16.34 -23.18
CA ALA A 120 -9.18 15.04 -23.52
C ALA A 120 -9.73 14.94 -24.94
N LYS A 121 -10.02 16.07 -25.59
CA LYS A 121 -10.46 16.09 -27.00
C LYS A 121 -9.35 15.80 -28.02
N PHE A 122 -8.10 15.93 -27.60
CA PHE A 122 -6.93 15.85 -28.47
C PHE A 122 -6.07 14.61 -28.22
N VAL A 123 -6.43 13.76 -27.27
CA VAL A 123 -5.75 12.51 -26.93
C VAL A 123 -6.62 11.31 -27.28
N GLU A 124 -6.00 10.19 -27.65
CA GLU A 124 -6.71 8.97 -27.99
C GLU A 124 -7.43 8.37 -26.79
N ASN A 125 -6.76 8.36 -25.62
CA ASN A 125 -7.33 7.91 -24.35
C ASN A 125 -7.57 9.12 -23.43
N PRO A 126 -8.85 9.48 -23.15
CA PRO A 126 -9.16 10.61 -22.24
C PRO A 126 -8.55 10.51 -20.85
N PHE A 127 -8.21 9.30 -20.39
CA PHE A 127 -7.52 9.11 -19.12
C PHE A 127 -6.14 9.73 -19.11
N ASP A 128 -5.45 9.82 -20.25
CA ASP A 128 -4.10 10.40 -20.34
C ASP A 128 -4.12 11.90 -20.00
N ALA A 129 -5.15 12.62 -20.46
CA ALA A 129 -5.31 14.03 -20.09
C ALA A 129 -5.46 14.21 -18.57
N TYR A 130 -6.12 13.28 -17.90
CA TYR A 130 -6.25 13.29 -16.44
C TYR A 130 -4.93 12.93 -15.75
N ALA A 131 -4.26 11.88 -16.16
CA ALA A 131 -3.02 11.38 -15.55
C ALA A 131 -1.85 12.37 -15.69
N GLU A 132 -1.76 13.05 -16.85
CA GLU A 132 -0.72 14.04 -17.11
C GLU A 132 -0.94 15.37 -16.34
N ASN A 133 -2.14 15.62 -15.85
CA ASN A 133 -2.51 16.87 -15.16
C ASN A 133 -3.08 16.59 -13.76
N PRO A 134 -2.30 16.06 -12.82
CA PRO A 134 -2.80 15.82 -11.46
C PRO A 134 -3.24 17.13 -10.83
N PHE A 135 -4.36 17.09 -10.08
CA PHE A 135 -4.82 18.28 -9.36
C PHE A 135 -3.89 18.58 -8.18
N ALA A 136 -3.33 19.79 -8.18
CA ALA A 136 -2.60 20.33 -7.04
C ALA A 136 -3.52 21.19 -6.16
N MET A 137 -3.49 20.98 -4.86
CA MET A 137 -4.27 21.81 -3.93
C MET A 137 -3.77 23.25 -3.97
N PRO A 138 -4.66 24.24 -4.17
CA PRO A 138 -4.24 25.64 -4.20
C PRO A 138 -3.78 26.10 -2.82
N GLU A 139 -2.87 27.08 -2.80
CA GLU A 139 -2.52 27.77 -1.56
C GLU A 139 -3.68 28.66 -1.09
N GLY A 140 -3.87 28.74 0.22
CA GLY A 140 -4.79 29.69 0.84
C GLY A 140 -4.20 31.09 0.88
N ARG A 141 -5.03 32.08 1.23
CA ARG A 141 -4.51 33.39 1.60
C ARG A 141 -3.73 33.32 2.91
N ALA A 142 -2.86 34.30 3.14
CA ALA A 142 -2.11 34.38 4.41
C ALA A 142 -3.06 34.36 5.63
N VAL A 143 -2.62 33.73 6.70
CA VAL A 143 -3.23 33.83 8.03
C VAL A 143 -2.86 35.21 8.58
N THR A 144 -3.87 35.95 9.08
CA THR A 144 -3.69 37.29 9.61
C THR A 144 -4.09 37.40 11.08
N ALA A 145 -3.79 38.53 11.70
CA ALA A 145 -4.18 38.78 13.10
C ALA A 145 -5.70 38.73 13.31
N GLU A 146 -6.50 39.11 12.30
CA GLU A 146 -7.96 38.96 12.37
C GLU A 146 -8.42 37.51 12.43
N ASP A 147 -7.71 36.59 11.76
CA ASP A 147 -8.07 35.17 11.72
C ASP A 147 -7.72 34.45 13.03
N THR A 148 -6.81 35.02 13.82
CA THR A 148 -6.33 34.44 15.08
C THR A 148 -7.00 35.03 16.33
N VAL A 149 -7.92 35.99 16.19
CA VAL A 149 -8.67 36.58 17.30
C VAL A 149 -9.41 35.46 18.05
N ASP A 150 -9.19 35.41 19.36
CA ASP A 150 -9.76 34.38 20.27
C ASP A 150 -9.23 32.95 20.08
N ALA A 151 -8.31 32.67 19.15
CA ALA A 151 -7.71 31.35 19.01
C ALA A 151 -6.83 31.03 20.23
N GLN A 152 -7.19 29.98 20.97
CA GLN A 152 -6.40 29.47 22.08
C GLN A 152 -5.39 28.41 21.63
N THR A 153 -5.68 27.73 20.54
CA THR A 153 -4.82 26.75 19.86
C THR A 153 -5.06 26.85 18.38
N ALA A 154 -4.01 26.72 17.59
CA ALA A 154 -4.10 26.59 16.14
C ALA A 154 -3.96 25.11 15.74
N ILE A 155 -4.73 24.69 14.76
CA ILE A 155 -4.51 23.45 14.02
C ILE A 155 -4.17 23.86 12.59
N TYR A 156 -2.96 23.50 12.13
CA TYR A 156 -2.51 23.77 10.76
C TYR A 156 -2.39 22.45 10.00
N VAL A 157 -3.10 22.33 8.87
CA VAL A 157 -3.19 21.08 8.12
C VAL A 157 -2.40 21.19 6.82
N VAL A 158 -1.26 20.50 6.76
CA VAL A 158 -0.44 20.34 5.56
C VAL A 158 -1.00 19.16 4.77
N SER A 159 -1.43 19.41 3.54
CA SER A 159 -2.02 18.36 2.71
C SER A 159 -1.34 18.22 1.36
N ARG A 160 -1.18 16.95 0.92
CA ARG A 160 -0.63 16.62 -0.39
C ARG A 160 -1.50 15.55 -1.04
N ILE A 161 -1.78 15.75 -2.32
CA ILE A 161 -2.38 14.72 -3.19
C ILE A 161 -1.24 14.03 -3.92
N SER A 162 -1.19 12.73 -3.86
CA SER A 162 -0.29 11.88 -4.63
C SER A 162 -1.08 10.79 -5.33
N GLY A 163 -0.52 10.19 -6.36
CA GLY A 163 -1.27 9.20 -7.12
C GLY A 163 -0.43 8.50 -8.17
N GLU A 164 -1.14 7.76 -8.99
CA GLU A 164 -0.61 6.97 -10.06
C GLU A 164 -0.16 7.83 -11.26
N GLY A 165 0.96 7.43 -11.88
CA GLY A 165 1.47 7.98 -13.12
C GLY A 165 2.51 9.10 -12.97
N LYS A 166 2.71 9.65 -11.78
CA LYS A 166 3.73 10.69 -11.51
C LYS A 166 4.35 10.51 -10.14
N ASP A 167 5.67 10.69 -10.07
CA ASP A 167 6.40 10.81 -8.82
C ASP A 167 6.17 12.19 -8.19
N ARG A 168 6.25 12.24 -6.86
CA ARG A 168 6.28 13.49 -6.11
C ARG A 168 7.56 14.28 -6.45
N ARG A 169 7.47 15.60 -6.34
CA ARG A 169 8.58 16.50 -6.68
C ARG A 169 9.31 17.00 -5.44
N ARG A 170 10.62 17.04 -5.51
CA ARG A 170 11.50 17.62 -4.50
C ARG A 170 11.45 19.16 -4.59
N VAL A 171 10.27 19.74 -4.35
CA VAL A 171 10.00 21.19 -4.46
C VAL A 171 9.10 21.66 -3.32
N GLU A 172 9.02 22.99 -3.13
CA GLU A 172 8.05 23.63 -2.24
C GLU A 172 6.61 23.29 -2.66
N GLY A 173 5.77 23.01 -1.68
CA GLY A 173 4.36 22.63 -1.89
C GLY A 173 4.14 21.14 -2.19
N ASP A 174 5.20 20.34 -2.37
CA ASP A 174 5.10 18.88 -2.47
C ASP A 174 5.95 18.21 -1.37
N TYR A 175 7.21 17.86 -1.63
CA TYR A 175 8.06 17.25 -0.60
C TYR A 175 8.44 18.25 0.50
N TYR A 176 8.70 19.49 0.14
CA TYR A 176 8.91 20.56 1.11
C TYR A 176 7.61 21.30 1.44
N LEU A 177 7.58 21.95 2.61
CA LEU A 177 6.54 22.92 2.93
C LEU A 177 6.55 24.05 1.90
N SER A 178 5.37 24.48 1.45
CA SER A 178 5.28 25.65 0.58
C SER A 178 5.70 26.92 1.34
N ARG A 179 6.07 27.94 0.59
CA ARG A 179 6.39 29.23 1.18
C ARG A 179 5.24 29.77 2.05
N ARG A 180 4.00 29.62 1.59
CA ARG A 180 2.80 30.03 2.34
C ARG A 180 2.64 29.26 3.64
N GLU A 181 2.80 27.93 3.61
CA GLU A 181 2.73 27.10 4.81
C GLU A 181 3.79 27.52 5.84
N GLN A 182 5.02 27.77 5.40
CA GLN A 182 6.10 28.21 6.26
C GLN A 182 5.81 29.62 6.86
N GLU A 183 5.35 30.58 6.04
CA GLU A 183 5.01 31.92 6.49
C GLU A 183 3.86 31.91 7.51
N ASP A 184 2.81 31.13 7.26
CA ASP A 184 1.66 31.01 8.17
C ASP A 184 2.04 30.37 9.52
N ILE A 185 2.84 29.29 9.47
CA ILE A 185 3.30 28.61 10.70
C ILE A 185 4.21 29.55 11.53
N ARG A 186 5.17 30.25 10.87
CA ARG A 186 6.00 31.25 11.57
C ARG A 186 5.18 32.44 12.10
N PHE A 187 4.11 32.83 11.42
CA PHE A 187 3.21 33.86 11.92
C PHE A 187 2.49 33.39 13.19
N LEU A 188 1.93 32.18 13.20
CA LEU A 188 1.29 31.60 14.39
C LEU A 188 2.28 31.49 15.57
N ASP A 189 3.52 31.08 15.28
CA ASP A 189 4.59 31.01 16.28
C ASP A 189 4.91 32.38 16.85
N ALA A 190 5.05 33.43 16.00
CA ALA A 190 5.29 34.83 16.44
C ALA A 190 4.14 35.39 17.29
N GLN A 191 2.90 34.93 17.07
CA GLN A 191 1.74 35.24 17.91
C GLN A 191 1.72 34.41 19.22
N LYS A 192 2.67 33.47 19.39
CA LYS A 192 2.76 32.55 20.54
C LYS A 192 1.50 31.67 20.72
N ILE A 193 0.85 31.33 19.62
CA ILE A 193 -0.32 30.47 19.64
C ILE A 193 0.16 29.01 19.63
N PRO A 194 -0.18 28.20 20.66
CA PRO A 194 0.10 26.77 20.65
C PRO A 194 -0.45 26.12 19.39
N THR A 195 0.41 25.47 18.60
CA THR A 195 0.05 24.94 17.29
C THR A 195 0.14 23.40 17.25
N VAL A 196 -0.89 22.78 16.70
CA VAL A 196 -0.95 21.37 16.34
C VAL A 196 -0.78 21.26 14.83
N LEU A 197 0.27 20.63 14.37
CA LEU A 197 0.53 20.39 12.95
C LEU A 197 -0.03 19.04 12.53
N ILE A 198 -0.88 19.02 11.51
CA ILE A 198 -1.47 17.79 10.96
C ILE A 198 -0.90 17.55 9.57
N LEU A 199 -0.40 16.33 9.35
CA LEU A 199 0.16 15.91 8.06
C LEU A 199 -0.82 14.97 7.37
N ASN A 200 -1.52 15.48 6.36
CA ASN A 200 -2.48 14.77 5.53
C ASN A 200 -1.86 14.53 4.14
N SER A 201 -0.90 13.62 4.10
CA SER A 201 -0.10 13.31 2.91
C SER A 201 0.10 11.81 2.76
N GLY A 202 0.16 11.30 1.53
CA GLY A 202 0.43 9.90 1.23
C GLY A 202 1.89 9.46 1.49
N GLY A 203 2.77 10.37 1.85
CA GLY A 203 4.17 10.10 2.17
C GLY A 203 4.79 11.24 2.98
N PRO A 204 6.08 11.15 3.36
CA PRO A 204 6.79 12.14 4.14
C PRO A 204 6.77 13.55 3.54
N VAL A 205 6.82 14.55 4.42
CA VAL A 205 7.08 15.96 4.11
C VAL A 205 8.24 16.40 5.00
N GLU A 206 9.23 17.10 4.45
CA GLU A 206 10.37 17.57 5.23
C GLU A 206 9.97 18.70 6.18
N LEU A 207 10.24 18.51 7.48
CA LEU A 207 9.79 19.41 8.54
C LEU A 207 10.94 19.94 9.41
N THR A 208 12.18 19.53 9.17
CA THR A 208 13.28 19.79 10.11
C THR A 208 13.43 21.27 10.40
N ASP A 209 13.49 22.14 9.38
CA ASP A 209 13.71 23.57 9.59
C ASP A 209 12.57 24.22 10.39
N ILE A 210 11.33 23.94 10.01
CA ILE A 210 10.18 24.55 10.68
C ILE A 210 10.07 24.10 12.16
N LEU A 211 10.43 22.84 12.45
CA LEU A 211 10.42 22.34 13.83
C LEU A 211 11.59 22.83 14.67
N GLU A 212 12.71 23.19 14.05
CA GLU A 212 13.88 23.77 14.74
C GLU A 212 13.76 25.28 14.94
N GLU A 213 13.11 25.99 14.02
CA GLU A 213 12.94 27.46 14.03
C GLU A 213 11.78 27.93 14.92
N THR A 214 10.77 27.06 15.21
CA THR A 214 9.57 27.43 15.94
C THR A 214 9.51 26.83 17.34
N GLU A 215 9.01 27.63 18.30
CA GLU A 215 8.89 27.20 19.70
C GLU A 215 7.48 26.74 20.09
N ASN A 216 6.46 27.07 19.30
CA ASN A 216 5.05 26.86 19.67
C ASN A 216 4.34 25.75 18.87
N ILE A 217 5.04 24.97 18.04
CA ILE A 217 4.53 23.70 17.50
C ILE A 217 4.63 22.64 18.61
N TYR A 218 3.56 22.46 19.37
CA TYR A 218 3.56 21.54 20.51
C TYR A 218 3.14 20.12 20.16
N ALA A 219 2.39 19.92 19.06
CA ALA A 219 2.04 18.60 18.63
C ALA A 219 2.17 18.45 17.12
N VAL A 220 2.53 17.24 16.68
CA VAL A 220 2.57 16.83 15.26
C VAL A 220 1.89 15.47 15.14
N LEU A 221 0.91 15.37 14.23
CA LEU A 221 0.26 14.10 13.93
C LEU A 221 0.41 13.80 12.42
N ASN A 222 0.84 12.58 12.11
CA ASN A 222 0.72 12.05 10.76
C ASN A 222 -0.59 11.27 10.66
N ILE A 223 -1.47 11.74 9.79
CA ILE A 223 -2.75 11.08 9.53
C ILE A 223 -2.76 10.34 8.19
N SER A 224 -1.72 10.48 7.38
CA SER A 224 -1.73 9.97 6.01
C SER A 224 -3.03 10.38 5.28
N GLN A 225 -3.76 9.42 4.71
CA GLN A 225 -5.05 9.62 4.04
C GLN A 225 -6.05 8.61 4.60
N LEU A 226 -7.01 9.10 5.38
CA LEU A 226 -7.82 8.30 6.31
C LEU A 226 -9.17 7.82 5.77
N GLY A 227 -9.40 7.87 4.45
CA GLY A 227 -10.68 7.46 3.87
C GLY A 227 -11.83 8.42 4.19
N GLN A 228 -13.06 7.93 4.00
CA GLN A 228 -14.26 8.78 3.98
C GLN A 228 -14.66 9.42 5.31
N ARG A 229 -14.22 8.87 6.46
CA ARG A 229 -14.57 9.36 7.81
C ARG A 229 -13.34 9.86 8.58
N GLY A 230 -12.25 10.17 7.88
CA GLY A 230 -10.98 10.58 8.48
C GLY A 230 -11.08 11.82 9.37
N GLY A 231 -11.94 12.78 9.04
CA GLY A 231 -12.16 13.98 9.86
C GLY A 231 -12.78 13.67 11.22
N LEU A 232 -13.72 12.70 11.32
CA LEU A 232 -14.29 12.25 12.60
C LEU A 232 -13.24 11.49 13.42
N ALA A 233 -12.50 10.57 12.78
CA ALA A 233 -11.44 9.81 13.42
C ALA A 233 -10.39 10.73 14.06
N LEU A 234 -9.94 11.74 13.31
CA LEU A 234 -9.00 12.73 13.83
C LEU A 234 -9.58 13.53 15.00
N ALA A 235 -10.83 13.99 14.88
CA ALA A 235 -11.50 14.72 15.96
C ALA A 235 -11.61 13.88 17.25
N ASN A 236 -11.91 12.57 17.13
CA ASN A 236 -11.95 11.65 18.27
C ASN A 236 -10.58 11.51 18.94
N VAL A 237 -9.50 11.44 18.16
CA VAL A 237 -8.12 11.41 18.69
C VAL A 237 -7.77 12.74 19.33
N LEU A 238 -7.98 13.88 18.66
CA LEU A 238 -7.64 15.21 19.19
C LEU A 238 -8.34 15.50 20.53
N LEU A 239 -9.55 14.97 20.74
CA LEU A 239 -10.33 15.15 21.96
C LEU A 239 -10.09 14.06 23.02
N GLY A 240 -9.21 13.10 22.79
CA GLY A 240 -8.93 12.02 23.72
C GLY A 240 -10.06 11.00 23.89
N LYS A 241 -11.06 10.99 22.99
CA LYS A 241 -12.07 9.92 22.94
C LYS A 241 -11.44 8.60 22.55
N VAL A 242 -10.40 8.68 21.71
CA VAL A 242 -9.55 7.57 21.32
C VAL A 242 -8.09 7.96 21.57
N THR A 243 -7.35 7.05 22.20
CA THR A 243 -5.91 7.21 22.41
C THR A 243 -5.17 6.80 21.13
N PRO A 244 -4.26 7.65 20.59
CA PRO A 244 -3.47 7.28 19.42
C PRO A 244 -2.60 6.05 19.71
N GLY A 245 -2.60 5.10 18.80
CA GLY A 245 -1.84 3.85 18.90
C GLY A 245 -1.22 3.43 17.58
N GLY A 246 -1.22 4.34 16.59
CA GLY A 246 -0.56 4.15 15.31
C GLY A 246 0.96 4.30 15.41
N LYS A 247 1.70 3.60 14.52
CA LYS A 247 3.15 3.65 14.42
C LYS A 247 3.58 3.86 12.97
N LEU A 248 4.65 4.63 12.75
CA LEU A 248 5.19 4.84 11.40
C LEU A 248 5.61 3.52 10.74
N THR A 249 5.39 3.44 9.45
CA THR A 249 5.74 2.30 8.60
C THR A 249 6.90 2.59 7.65
N ALA A 250 7.41 3.82 7.72
CA ALA A 250 8.60 4.28 7.01
C ALA A 250 9.39 5.26 7.88
N THR A 251 10.68 5.31 7.64
CA THR A 251 11.61 6.26 8.27
C THR A 251 11.45 7.64 7.65
N TRP A 252 11.33 8.68 8.45
CA TRP A 252 11.30 10.07 8.00
C TRP A 252 12.68 10.70 8.23
N ALA A 253 13.40 10.96 7.15
CA ALA A 253 14.70 11.61 7.21
C ALA A 253 14.62 13.05 7.75
N ARG A 254 15.70 13.58 8.26
CA ARG A 254 15.80 15.00 8.62
C ARG A 254 15.87 15.87 7.37
N ARG A 255 16.65 15.40 6.39
CA ARG A 255 16.82 16.01 5.07
C ARG A 255 16.61 14.94 4.01
N TYR A 256 16.18 15.34 2.82
CA TYR A 256 16.02 14.40 1.71
C TYR A 256 17.34 13.67 1.39
N GLU A 257 18.45 14.38 1.47
CA GLU A 257 19.81 13.87 1.21
C GLU A 257 20.27 12.78 2.20
N ASP A 258 19.58 12.64 3.33
CA ASP A 258 19.87 11.58 4.32
C ASP A 258 19.33 10.21 3.86
N TYR A 259 18.46 10.12 2.85
CA TYR A 259 18.05 8.83 2.30
C TYR A 259 19.17 8.19 1.49
N PRO A 260 19.30 6.85 1.50
CA PRO A 260 20.30 6.18 0.65
C PRO A 260 20.00 6.47 -0.82
N CYS A 261 21.06 6.71 -1.60
CA CYS A 261 20.98 7.00 -3.04
C CYS A 261 19.98 8.11 -3.43
N ALA A 262 19.78 9.11 -2.56
CA ALA A 262 18.76 10.14 -2.68
C ALA A 262 18.79 10.88 -4.03
N GLU A 263 19.99 11.29 -4.49
CA GLU A 263 20.17 12.06 -5.72
C GLU A 263 20.07 11.21 -7.00
N GLU A 264 20.01 9.89 -6.85
CA GLU A 264 19.93 8.96 -7.98
C GLU A 264 18.51 8.54 -8.34
N TYR A 265 17.53 8.93 -7.52
CA TYR A 265 16.15 8.52 -7.70
C TYR A 265 15.47 9.22 -8.88
N SER A 266 14.90 8.43 -9.82
CA SER A 266 13.98 8.87 -10.88
C SER A 266 14.50 10.13 -11.64
N TYR A 267 13.71 11.18 -11.74
CA TYR A 267 14.04 12.42 -12.46
C TYR A 267 15.23 13.19 -11.87
N LEU A 268 15.66 12.91 -10.65
CA LEU A 268 16.77 13.64 -10.01
C LEU A 268 18.11 13.32 -10.66
N ASN A 269 18.32 12.11 -11.15
CA ASN A 269 19.52 11.74 -11.89
C ASN A 269 19.45 12.04 -13.40
N GLY A 270 18.27 12.48 -13.89
CA GLY A 270 18.01 12.77 -15.29
C GLY A 270 17.94 11.55 -16.22
N LYS A 271 17.77 10.32 -15.68
CA LYS A 271 17.71 9.06 -16.42
C LYS A 271 16.45 8.28 -16.00
N LEU A 272 15.34 8.54 -16.65
CA LEU A 272 14.08 7.88 -16.33
C LEU A 272 13.99 6.43 -16.84
N GLU A 273 14.91 6.03 -17.74
CA GLU A 273 14.89 4.70 -18.34
C GLU A 273 15.59 3.63 -17.49
N ARG A 274 16.36 4.04 -16.48
CA ARG A 274 17.16 3.11 -15.67
C ARG A 274 17.27 3.61 -14.23
N GLU A 275 16.75 2.81 -13.30
CA GLU A 275 16.80 3.07 -11.87
C GLU A 275 17.68 2.02 -11.19
N GLU A 276 18.83 2.43 -10.65
CA GLU A 276 19.81 1.54 -10.02
C GLU A 276 19.60 1.50 -8.50
N TYR A 277 19.35 0.32 -7.94
CA TYR A 277 19.10 0.11 -6.51
C TYR A 277 20.42 -0.15 -5.78
N LYS A 278 21.33 0.83 -5.85
CA LYS A 278 22.71 0.72 -5.32
C LYS A 278 22.78 0.57 -3.81
N GLU A 279 21.74 0.97 -3.10
CA GLU A 279 21.65 0.78 -1.66
C GLU A 279 21.54 -0.70 -1.25
N GLY A 280 21.28 -1.60 -2.18
CA GLY A 280 21.16 -3.03 -1.91
C GLY A 280 20.09 -3.33 -0.87
N ILE A 281 20.43 -4.05 0.20
CA ILE A 281 19.50 -4.37 1.29
C ILE A 281 19.28 -3.21 2.27
N TYR A 282 20.00 -2.10 2.12
CA TYR A 282 19.95 -0.99 3.07
C TYR A 282 18.87 0.03 2.74
N THR A 283 17.62 -0.43 2.65
CA THR A 283 16.44 0.41 2.40
C THR A 283 15.83 0.87 3.73
N GLY A 284 15.37 2.13 3.80
CA GLY A 284 14.69 2.68 4.95
C GLY A 284 15.47 2.55 6.27
N TYR A 285 14.80 2.15 7.36
CA TYR A 285 15.44 2.03 8.68
C TYR A 285 16.67 1.11 8.68
N ARG A 286 16.78 0.14 7.75
CA ARG A 286 17.96 -0.73 7.64
C ARG A 286 19.23 0.07 7.36
N TYR A 287 19.12 1.12 6.55
CA TYR A 287 20.18 2.09 6.30
C TYR A 287 20.43 2.97 7.54
N PHE A 288 19.40 3.68 7.99
CA PHE A 288 19.52 4.65 9.08
C PHE A 288 20.08 4.02 10.36
N ASP A 289 19.56 2.84 10.74
CA ASP A 289 20.02 2.14 11.93
C ASP A 289 21.42 1.53 11.77
N THR A 290 21.74 0.98 10.60
CA THR A 290 23.04 0.33 10.39
C THR A 290 24.17 1.35 10.39
N PHE A 291 24.02 2.47 9.72
CA PHE A 291 25.06 3.49 9.57
C PHE A 291 24.98 4.63 10.59
N GLY A 292 23.97 4.59 11.47
CA GLY A 292 23.80 5.57 12.56
C GLY A 292 23.36 6.95 12.10
N VAL A 293 22.72 7.02 10.93
CA VAL A 293 22.10 8.25 10.44
C VAL A 293 20.86 8.53 11.28
N LYS A 294 20.74 9.73 11.85
CA LYS A 294 19.63 10.08 12.72
C LYS A 294 18.42 10.56 11.90
N PRO A 295 17.30 9.83 11.89
CA PRO A 295 16.08 10.30 11.24
C PRO A 295 15.42 11.43 12.05
N LEU A 296 14.48 12.14 11.43
CA LEU A 296 13.56 13.04 12.13
C LEU A 296 12.58 12.21 12.97
N PHE A 297 11.94 11.22 12.35
CA PHE A 297 11.09 10.24 13.02
C PHE A 297 11.47 8.82 12.56
N PRO A 298 11.85 7.93 13.50
CA PRO A 298 12.30 6.60 13.14
C PRO A 298 11.15 5.64 12.79
N PHE A 299 11.48 4.57 12.09
CA PHE A 299 10.56 3.47 11.81
C PHE A 299 9.93 2.90 13.08
N GLY A 300 8.64 2.58 13.01
CA GLY A 300 7.89 2.02 14.14
C GLY A 300 7.55 3.01 15.24
N TYR A 301 7.93 4.29 15.11
CA TYR A 301 7.70 5.33 16.11
C TYR A 301 6.25 5.83 16.10
N GLY A 302 5.76 6.14 17.30
CA GLY A 302 4.47 6.77 17.55
C GLY A 302 4.23 6.88 19.05
N LEU A 303 3.76 8.06 19.50
CA LEU A 303 3.41 8.36 20.89
C LEU A 303 1.97 7.97 21.20
N SER A 304 1.65 7.96 22.47
CA SER A 304 0.31 7.68 22.99
C SER A 304 -0.05 8.70 24.09
N TYR A 305 -1.33 8.77 24.48
CA TYR A 305 -1.76 9.55 25.65
C TYR A 305 -1.55 8.81 26.97
N THR A 306 -1.18 7.52 26.89
CA THR A 306 -0.89 6.70 28.07
C THR A 306 0.51 6.09 27.95
N GLU A 307 1.06 5.60 29.05
CA GLU A 307 2.36 4.97 29.10
C GLU A 307 2.21 3.46 29.13
N MET A 308 3.01 2.76 28.30
CA MET A 308 3.02 1.31 28.21
C MET A 308 4.39 0.77 28.57
N GLN A 309 4.43 -0.20 29.47
CA GLN A 309 5.64 -0.94 29.79
C GLN A 309 5.65 -2.27 29.08
N ILE A 310 6.71 -2.53 28.33
CA ILE A 310 6.95 -3.82 27.65
C ILE A 310 8.01 -4.59 28.43
N ARG A 311 7.72 -5.84 28.75
CA ARG A 311 8.63 -6.75 29.45
C ARG A 311 8.75 -8.06 28.69
N PHE A 312 9.97 -8.43 28.33
CA PHE A 312 10.27 -9.76 27.79
C PHE A 312 10.07 -10.83 28.85
N HIS A 313 9.36 -11.90 28.52
CA HIS A 313 9.08 -13.05 29.39
C HIS A 313 9.92 -14.27 29.06
N GLY A 314 10.18 -14.50 27.78
CA GLY A 314 10.91 -15.66 27.33
C GLY A 314 10.75 -15.92 25.85
N MET A 315 11.35 -17.00 25.40
CA MET A 315 11.37 -17.40 24.02
C MET A 315 11.35 -18.93 23.90
N LYS A 316 10.63 -19.44 22.90
CA LYS A 316 10.59 -20.87 22.55
C LYS A 316 11.11 -21.05 21.14
N THR A 317 11.89 -22.08 20.90
CA THR A 317 12.44 -22.42 19.57
C THR A 317 11.79 -23.69 19.04
N SER A 318 11.54 -23.71 17.72
CA SER A 318 11.08 -24.89 16.96
C SER A 318 11.83 -24.88 15.62
N GLY A 319 11.88 -25.99 14.88
CA GLY A 319 12.64 -26.07 13.62
C GLY A 319 12.18 -25.05 12.57
N ASP A 320 10.94 -24.55 12.64
CA ASP A 320 10.34 -23.60 11.71
C ASP A 320 10.38 -22.14 12.17
N GLY A 321 10.95 -21.85 13.37
CA GLY A 321 11.08 -20.49 13.86
C GLY A 321 11.18 -20.35 15.37
N VAL A 322 10.90 -19.16 15.85
CA VAL A 322 11.00 -18.76 17.25
C VAL A 322 9.73 -18.05 17.68
N GLU A 323 9.18 -18.36 18.85
CA GLU A 323 8.09 -17.64 19.50
C GLU A 323 8.63 -16.81 20.65
N VAL A 324 8.50 -15.49 20.58
CA VAL A 324 8.86 -14.52 21.64
C VAL A 324 7.62 -14.21 22.46
N GLU A 325 7.72 -14.30 23.80
CA GLU A 325 6.67 -13.91 24.73
C GLU A 325 7.02 -12.58 25.39
N ALA A 326 6.12 -11.58 25.27
CA ALA A 326 6.27 -10.25 25.85
C ALA A 326 5.00 -9.79 26.55
N GLU A 327 5.11 -9.33 27.79
CA GLU A 327 4.00 -8.75 28.57
C GLU A 327 3.97 -7.24 28.35
N VAL A 328 2.79 -6.70 28.03
CA VAL A 328 2.54 -5.26 27.98
C VAL A 328 1.64 -4.88 29.14
N THR A 329 2.02 -3.83 29.87
CA THR A 329 1.22 -3.26 30.96
C THR A 329 0.93 -1.80 30.65
N ASN A 330 -0.34 -1.39 30.71
CA ASN A 330 -0.68 0.03 30.71
C ASN A 330 -0.36 0.61 32.09
N THR A 331 0.74 1.38 32.19
CA THR A 331 1.20 2.01 33.44
C THR A 331 0.67 3.43 33.62
N GLY A 332 -0.04 3.97 32.64
CA GLY A 332 -0.70 5.26 32.76
C GLY A 332 -1.89 5.22 33.72
N GLU A 333 -2.34 6.39 34.15
CA GLU A 333 -3.39 6.50 35.16
C GLU A 333 -4.77 6.83 34.60
N THR A 334 -4.84 7.40 33.40
CA THR A 334 -6.07 8.03 32.88
C THR A 334 -6.63 7.35 31.65
N PHE A 335 -5.79 7.06 30.65
CA PHE A 335 -6.24 6.63 29.34
C PHE A 335 -6.06 5.14 29.12
N SER A 336 -7.08 4.51 28.53
CA SER A 336 -6.93 3.19 27.94
C SER A 336 -6.21 3.35 26.61
N GLY A 337 -5.37 2.38 26.24
CA GLY A 337 -4.61 2.43 24.98
C GLY A 337 -4.23 1.06 24.47
N LYS A 338 -3.71 1.01 23.25
CA LYS A 338 -3.08 -0.15 22.65
C LYS A 338 -1.59 0.13 22.45
N GLU A 339 -0.78 -0.93 22.47
CA GLU A 339 0.64 -0.83 22.15
C GLU A 339 1.04 -1.89 21.13
N VAL A 340 2.03 -1.56 20.30
CA VAL A 340 2.65 -2.47 19.36
C VAL A 340 3.98 -2.94 19.91
N VAL A 341 4.09 -4.23 20.19
CA VAL A 341 5.39 -4.84 20.49
C VAL A 341 6.07 -5.21 19.19
N GLN A 342 7.25 -4.67 18.98
CA GLN A 342 8.11 -4.94 17.83
C GLN A 342 9.33 -5.75 18.27
N VAL A 343 9.60 -6.82 17.54
CA VAL A 343 10.78 -7.67 17.77
C VAL A 343 11.73 -7.50 16.60
N TYR A 344 12.98 -7.19 16.90
CA TYR A 344 14.05 -7.08 15.90
C TYR A 344 15.13 -8.10 16.18
N VAL A 345 15.86 -8.48 15.13
CA VAL A 345 17.02 -9.37 15.26
C VAL A 345 18.26 -8.77 14.60
N SER A 346 19.40 -8.96 15.26
CA SER A 346 20.72 -8.78 14.64
C SER A 346 21.28 -10.14 14.28
N LEU A 347 21.62 -10.33 13.01
CA LEU A 347 22.28 -11.54 12.53
C LEU A 347 23.77 -11.52 12.89
N PRO A 348 24.48 -12.67 12.88
CA PRO A 348 25.94 -12.71 12.97
C PRO A 348 26.57 -11.81 11.91
N GLN A 349 27.48 -10.93 12.32
CA GLN A 349 28.13 -9.97 11.42
C GLN A 349 29.45 -10.54 10.90
N ASP A 350 29.61 -10.51 9.60
CA ASP A 350 30.79 -10.94 8.85
C ASP A 350 31.05 -9.99 7.65
N GLU A 351 31.85 -10.42 6.70
CA GLU A 351 32.17 -9.67 5.49
C GLU A 351 30.99 -9.62 4.48
N SER A 352 29.96 -10.49 4.62
CA SER A 352 28.82 -10.56 3.70
C SER A 352 27.87 -9.36 3.78
N GLY A 353 28.07 -8.48 4.73
CA GLY A 353 27.35 -7.24 4.81
C GLY A 353 25.89 -7.39 5.19
N LYS A 354 25.58 -7.58 6.46
CA LYS A 354 24.20 -7.61 6.97
C LYS A 354 23.87 -6.31 7.68
N GLU A 355 22.62 -5.94 7.68
CA GLU A 355 22.13 -4.78 8.44
C GLU A 355 22.28 -5.02 9.94
N TYR A 356 22.33 -3.93 10.72
CA TYR A 356 22.49 -4.03 12.17
C TYR A 356 21.30 -4.70 12.84
N ARG A 357 20.07 -4.32 12.44
CA ARG A 357 18.83 -4.94 12.94
C ARG A 357 17.78 -4.99 11.83
N ARG A 358 17.00 -6.06 11.81
CA ARG A 358 15.79 -6.18 10.96
C ARG A 358 14.58 -6.49 11.81
N LEU A 359 13.42 -5.99 11.40
CA LEU A 359 12.14 -6.38 11.99
C LEU A 359 11.93 -7.89 11.80
N ALA A 360 11.64 -8.58 12.90
CA ALA A 360 11.50 -10.03 12.90
C ALA A 360 10.10 -10.51 13.24
N GLY A 361 9.32 -9.67 13.90
CA GLY A 361 7.93 -9.95 14.22
C GLY A 361 7.32 -8.81 15.01
N PHE A 362 5.99 -8.78 15.05
CA PHE A 362 5.25 -7.79 15.83
C PHE A 362 3.89 -8.33 16.26
N ALA A 363 3.32 -7.72 17.30
CA ALA A 363 1.92 -7.93 17.68
C ALA A 363 1.39 -6.67 18.38
N LYS A 364 0.10 -6.41 18.20
CA LYS A 364 -0.60 -5.29 18.86
C LYS A 364 -1.50 -5.83 19.99
N THR A 365 -1.53 -5.13 21.14
CA THR A 365 -2.41 -5.49 22.25
C THR A 365 -3.87 -5.21 21.93
N LYS A 366 -4.77 -5.86 22.63
CA LYS A 366 -6.13 -5.33 22.82
C LYS A 366 -6.07 -3.97 23.52
N LEU A 367 -7.23 -3.32 23.62
CA LEU A 367 -7.33 -2.07 24.40
C LEU A 367 -7.14 -2.38 25.89
N LEU A 368 -6.06 -1.85 26.48
CA LEU A 368 -5.70 -2.02 27.89
C LEU A 368 -6.12 -0.81 28.70
N LYS A 369 -6.90 -1.01 29.77
CA LYS A 369 -7.20 0.02 30.76
C LYS A 369 -5.97 0.28 31.65
N PRO A 370 -5.91 1.42 32.36
CA PRO A 370 -4.90 1.64 33.38
C PRO A 370 -4.74 0.43 34.32
N GLY A 371 -3.50 -0.06 34.46
CA GLY A 371 -3.14 -1.23 35.23
C GLY A 371 -3.40 -2.60 34.57
N GLU A 372 -4.11 -2.66 33.46
CA GLU A 372 -4.31 -3.95 32.74
C GLU A 372 -3.05 -4.41 32.01
N LYS A 373 -2.97 -5.73 31.85
CA LYS A 373 -1.85 -6.41 31.23
C LYS A 373 -2.31 -7.38 30.15
N GLU A 374 -1.41 -7.61 29.17
CA GLU A 374 -1.57 -8.67 28.16
C GLU A 374 -0.23 -9.31 27.87
N LEU A 375 -0.23 -10.64 27.76
CA LEU A 375 0.91 -11.41 27.27
C LEU A 375 0.72 -11.68 25.78
N LEU A 376 1.64 -11.12 24.98
CA LEU A 376 1.68 -11.33 23.54
C LEU A 376 2.66 -12.43 23.17
N LYS A 377 2.31 -13.19 22.13
CA LYS A 377 3.15 -14.18 21.48
C LYS A 377 3.46 -13.73 20.08
N ILE A 378 4.74 -13.57 19.77
CA ILE A 378 5.24 -13.01 18.52
C ILE A 378 6.10 -14.08 17.84
N ARG A 379 5.66 -14.52 16.68
CA ARG A 379 6.40 -15.51 15.89
C ARG A 379 7.45 -14.82 15.03
N ILE A 380 8.64 -15.40 15.02
CA ILE A 380 9.73 -15.09 14.10
C ILE A 380 9.87 -16.28 13.17
N ASP A 381 9.65 -16.07 11.88
CA ASP A 381 9.86 -17.10 10.86
C ASP A 381 11.36 -17.40 10.67
N ARG A 382 11.70 -18.69 10.39
CA ARG A 382 13.10 -19.11 10.18
C ARG A 382 13.83 -18.31 9.10
N LYS A 383 13.16 -17.92 8.01
CA LYS A 383 13.77 -17.18 6.91
C LYS A 383 14.14 -15.73 7.31
N THR A 384 13.45 -15.17 8.29
CA THR A 384 13.82 -13.88 8.90
C THR A 384 15.16 -13.95 9.67
N LEU A 385 15.55 -15.14 10.12
CA LEU A 385 16.84 -15.41 10.77
C LEU A 385 17.92 -15.82 9.75
N ALA A 386 17.70 -15.69 8.48
CA ALA A 386 18.61 -16.05 7.40
C ALA A 386 18.96 -14.83 6.53
N TYR A 387 20.03 -14.94 5.77
CA TYR A 387 20.35 -14.04 4.67
C TYR A 387 20.42 -14.82 3.36
N PHE A 388 20.31 -14.12 2.24
CA PHE A 388 20.46 -14.74 0.93
C PHE A 388 21.92 -14.67 0.46
N SER A 389 22.47 -15.83 0.14
CA SER A 389 23.81 -15.95 -0.45
C SER A 389 23.69 -16.10 -1.97
N GLU A 390 24.17 -15.10 -2.71
CA GLU A 390 24.22 -15.13 -4.18
C GLU A 390 25.19 -16.23 -4.67
N GLU A 391 26.32 -16.44 -3.97
CA GLU A 391 27.29 -17.48 -4.31
C GLU A 391 26.71 -18.90 -4.21
N GLN A 392 25.88 -19.16 -3.19
CA GLN A 392 25.29 -20.48 -2.97
C GLN A 392 23.86 -20.62 -3.53
N HIS A 393 23.30 -19.55 -4.08
CA HIS A 393 21.89 -19.45 -4.49
C HIS A 393 20.95 -20.03 -3.42
N ALA A 394 21.10 -19.55 -2.19
CA ALA A 394 20.40 -20.15 -1.04
C ALA A 394 20.15 -19.17 0.10
N TRP A 395 19.07 -19.42 0.83
CA TRP A 395 18.85 -18.81 2.13
C TRP A 395 19.60 -19.58 3.22
N ILE A 396 20.41 -18.89 3.98
CA ILE A 396 21.32 -19.50 4.98
C ILE A 396 21.05 -18.92 6.36
N ALA A 397 20.65 -19.78 7.30
CA ALA A 397 20.74 -19.49 8.72
C ALA A 397 22.18 -19.79 9.18
N GLU A 398 22.91 -18.76 9.51
CA GLU A 398 24.34 -18.85 9.76
C GLU A 398 24.64 -19.27 11.20
N LYS A 399 25.68 -20.05 11.40
CA LYS A 399 26.21 -20.36 12.73
C LYS A 399 26.61 -19.09 13.46
N GLY A 400 26.19 -18.95 14.71
CA GLY A 400 26.61 -17.85 15.55
C GLY A 400 25.55 -17.37 16.53
N TYR A 401 25.81 -16.20 17.11
CA TYR A 401 24.89 -15.56 18.04
C TYR A 401 24.10 -14.48 17.34
N TYR A 402 22.79 -14.53 17.54
CA TYR A 402 21.80 -13.53 17.11
C TYR A 402 21.35 -12.75 18.33
N ALA A 403 21.26 -11.43 18.22
CA ALA A 403 20.68 -10.61 19.27
C ALA A 403 19.18 -10.40 18.99
N VAL A 404 18.34 -10.68 19.99
CA VAL A 404 16.90 -10.44 19.93
C VAL A 404 16.57 -9.20 20.73
N TRP A 405 15.94 -8.23 20.06
CA TRP A 405 15.58 -6.93 20.63
C TRP A 405 14.06 -6.80 20.71
N VAL A 406 13.54 -6.24 21.81
CA VAL A 406 12.11 -6.05 22.02
C VAL A 406 11.84 -4.61 22.43
N GLY A 407 10.82 -4.00 21.85
CA GLY A 407 10.40 -2.64 22.18
C GLY A 407 9.18 -2.22 21.37
N ASN A 408 8.97 -0.91 21.20
CA ASN A 408 7.84 -0.36 20.46
C ASN A 408 8.24 0.56 19.29
N SER A 409 9.52 0.67 18.99
CA SER A 409 10.06 1.29 17.78
C SER A 409 11.54 0.91 17.62
N ILE A 410 12.11 1.09 16.43
CA ILE A 410 13.55 0.83 16.19
C ILE A 410 14.46 1.68 17.10
N ALA A 411 13.99 2.85 17.56
CA ALA A 411 14.72 3.74 18.45
C ALA A 411 14.55 3.40 19.94
N SER A 412 13.58 2.55 20.30
CA SER A 412 13.25 2.21 21.71
C SER A 412 13.23 0.70 21.88
N LEU A 413 14.42 0.10 21.81
CA LEU A 413 14.63 -1.35 21.92
C LEU A 413 15.51 -1.72 23.10
N THR A 414 15.15 -2.81 23.74
CA THR A 414 15.97 -3.46 24.77
C THR A 414 16.49 -4.79 24.24
N LEU A 415 17.78 -5.09 24.47
CA LEU A 415 18.33 -6.42 24.20
C LEU A 415 17.67 -7.42 25.18
N ALA A 416 16.86 -8.31 24.62
CA ALA A 416 15.98 -9.19 25.40
C ALA A 416 16.55 -10.59 25.57
N ALA A 417 17.18 -11.13 24.50
CA ALA A 417 17.73 -12.48 24.49
C ALA A 417 18.86 -12.64 23.47
N MET A 418 19.65 -13.70 23.67
CA MET A 418 20.60 -14.21 22.70
C MET A 418 20.10 -15.54 22.15
N LEU A 419 20.08 -15.66 20.82
CA LEU A 419 19.78 -16.90 20.14
C LEU A 419 21.07 -17.45 19.54
N GLU A 420 21.39 -18.72 19.86
CA GLU A 420 22.56 -19.41 19.32
C GLU A 420 22.10 -20.41 18.25
N VAL A 421 22.67 -20.29 17.03
CA VAL A 421 22.58 -21.29 15.97
C VAL A 421 23.92 -22.04 15.95
N PRO A 422 23.95 -23.32 16.37
CA PRO A 422 25.22 -24.05 16.53
C PRO A 422 25.95 -24.38 15.23
N GLU A 423 25.20 -24.55 14.12
CA GLU A 423 25.71 -24.91 12.81
C GLU A 423 24.96 -24.14 11.72
N SER A 424 25.65 -23.75 10.65
CA SER A 424 25.00 -23.10 9.50
C SER A 424 24.10 -24.10 8.77
N VAL A 425 22.89 -23.68 8.42
CA VAL A 425 21.89 -24.50 7.74
C VAL A 425 21.39 -23.79 6.50
N ILE A 426 21.43 -24.47 5.36
CA ILE A 426 20.71 -24.04 4.15
C ILE A 426 19.23 -24.29 4.36
N LEU A 427 18.46 -23.23 4.47
CA LEU A 427 17.02 -23.30 4.68
C LEU A 427 16.28 -23.59 3.39
N ASP A 428 16.70 -22.98 2.30
CA ASP A 428 16.04 -23.07 1.02
C ASP A 428 17.07 -22.79 -0.11
N LYS A 429 17.19 -23.70 -1.08
CA LYS A 429 17.96 -23.49 -2.29
C LYS A 429 17.05 -22.88 -3.36
N THR A 430 17.50 -21.82 -4.01
CA THR A 430 16.72 -21.13 -5.03
C THR A 430 17.14 -21.53 -6.44
N ASN A 431 16.32 -21.17 -7.42
CA ASN A 431 16.72 -21.26 -8.81
C ASN A 431 17.78 -20.18 -9.11
N ILE A 432 18.66 -20.48 -10.05
CA ILE A 432 19.59 -19.49 -10.62
C ILE A 432 18.78 -18.63 -11.58
N LEU A 433 18.82 -17.31 -11.38
CA LEU A 433 18.12 -16.37 -12.24
C LEU A 433 18.94 -16.14 -13.52
N GLU A 434 18.25 -16.07 -14.66
CA GLU A 434 18.88 -15.82 -15.97
C GLU A 434 19.24 -14.34 -16.14
N ASN A 435 18.41 -13.44 -15.58
CA ASN A 435 18.56 -12.00 -15.73
C ASN A 435 19.30 -11.41 -14.55
N GLN A 436 20.57 -11.15 -14.73
CA GLN A 436 21.48 -10.57 -13.73
C GLN A 436 21.69 -9.08 -14.02
N THR A 437 21.99 -8.30 -12.98
CA THR A 437 22.37 -6.90 -13.10
C THR A 437 23.89 -6.75 -13.12
N ASP A 438 24.38 -5.66 -13.70
CA ASP A 438 25.78 -5.24 -13.70
C ASP A 438 26.06 -4.10 -12.70
N ILE A 439 25.07 -3.71 -11.89
CA ILE A 439 25.27 -2.65 -10.90
C ILE A 439 26.24 -3.08 -9.81
N THR A 440 26.98 -2.10 -9.33
CA THR A 440 27.78 -2.23 -8.11
C THR A 440 27.06 -1.51 -6.97
N GLU A 441 26.72 -2.27 -5.92
CA GLU A 441 26.14 -1.68 -4.71
C GLU A 441 27.12 -0.70 -4.06
N GLU A 442 26.60 0.33 -3.40
CA GLU A 442 27.42 1.27 -2.64
C GLU A 442 28.12 0.59 -1.47
N VAL A 443 29.40 0.93 -1.30
CA VAL A 443 30.18 0.45 -0.17
C VAL A 443 30.12 1.46 0.96
N TYR A 444 29.32 1.16 1.96
CA TYR A 444 29.16 2.00 3.15
C TYR A 444 30.24 1.70 4.22
N ASP A 445 30.67 2.72 4.97
CA ASP A 445 31.60 2.56 6.10
C ASP A 445 30.95 1.78 7.26
N ARG A 446 31.53 0.64 7.60
CA ARG A 446 31.01 -0.29 8.62
C ARG A 446 31.79 -0.25 9.94
N GLN A 447 32.75 0.64 10.13
CA GLN A 447 33.55 0.69 11.36
C GLN A 447 32.66 0.83 12.61
N ASN A 448 31.62 1.67 12.53
CA ASN A 448 30.65 1.84 13.61
C ASN A 448 29.81 0.57 13.87
N LEU A 449 29.51 -0.21 12.87
CA LEU A 449 28.72 -1.43 13.00
C LEU A 449 29.46 -2.50 13.81
N SER A 450 30.75 -2.71 13.54
CA SER A 450 31.57 -3.65 14.29
C SER A 450 31.68 -3.25 15.77
N ALA A 451 31.90 -1.96 16.05
CA ALA A 451 31.94 -1.45 17.42
C ALA A 451 30.60 -1.62 18.17
N ARG A 452 29.45 -1.39 17.49
CA ARG A 452 28.11 -1.60 18.06
C ARG A 452 27.83 -3.09 18.31
N THR A 453 28.28 -3.97 17.45
CA THR A 453 28.17 -5.43 17.61
C THR A 453 28.97 -5.93 18.83
N LEU A 454 30.17 -5.43 19.06
CA LEU A 454 30.92 -5.76 20.26
C LEU A 454 30.21 -5.28 21.53
N LYS A 455 29.68 -4.08 21.54
CA LYS A 455 28.97 -3.51 22.70
C LYS A 455 27.73 -4.35 23.12
N TRP A 456 26.92 -4.85 22.19
CA TRP A 456 25.78 -5.67 22.62
C TRP A 456 26.21 -7.07 23.08
N LYS A 457 27.31 -7.64 22.58
CA LYS A 457 27.89 -8.89 23.08
C LYS A 457 28.38 -8.72 24.52
N GLU A 458 29.17 -7.67 24.78
CA GLU A 458 29.61 -7.32 26.13
C GLU A 458 28.41 -7.06 27.09
N LYS A 459 27.38 -6.36 26.61
CA LYS A 459 26.16 -6.12 27.39
C LYS A 459 25.46 -7.43 27.73
N ALA A 460 25.33 -8.34 26.78
CA ALA A 460 24.72 -9.64 26.98
C ALA A 460 25.42 -10.48 28.06
N GLU A 461 26.75 -10.40 28.11
CA GLU A 461 27.56 -11.08 29.14
C GLU A 461 27.41 -10.42 30.52
N ASN A 462 27.55 -9.09 30.58
CA ASN A 462 27.49 -8.31 31.82
C ASN A 462 26.11 -8.38 32.51
N GLU A 463 25.02 -8.30 31.75
CA GLU A 463 23.65 -8.33 32.24
C GLU A 463 23.08 -9.76 32.36
N LYS A 464 23.89 -10.79 32.02
CA LYS A 464 23.51 -12.20 32.03
C LYS A 464 22.19 -12.46 31.25
N ILE A 465 22.11 -11.90 30.06
CA ILE A 465 20.98 -12.04 29.17
C ILE A 465 20.74 -13.52 28.83
N GLY A 466 19.48 -13.97 28.84
CA GLY A 466 19.10 -15.36 28.59
C GLY A 466 19.58 -15.85 27.22
N ARG A 467 20.14 -17.06 27.18
CA ARG A 467 20.60 -17.72 25.95
C ARG A 467 19.63 -18.85 25.58
N TYR A 468 19.28 -18.95 24.31
CA TYR A 468 18.41 -19.97 23.74
C TYR A 468 19.12 -20.60 22.55
N ILE A 469 18.99 -21.93 22.41
CA ILE A 469 19.59 -22.65 21.28
C ILE A 469 18.51 -22.89 20.23
N TYR A 470 18.84 -22.61 18.98
CA TYR A 470 17.94 -22.79 17.84
C TYR A 470 18.57 -23.68 16.79
N TYR A 471 17.83 -24.70 16.40
CA TYR A 471 18.17 -25.64 15.33
C TYR A 471 17.19 -25.43 14.17
N PRO A 472 17.53 -24.55 13.20
CA PRO A 472 16.64 -24.29 12.07
C PRO A 472 16.55 -25.53 11.17
N GLU A 473 15.33 -25.82 10.69
CA GLU A 473 15.08 -26.88 9.71
C GLU A 473 14.93 -26.30 8.31
N PRO A 474 15.37 -27.04 7.25
CA PRO A 474 15.13 -26.65 5.86
C PRO A 474 13.63 -26.49 5.58
N GLU A 475 13.31 -25.56 4.68
CA GLU A 475 11.94 -25.34 4.24
C GLU A 475 11.47 -26.52 3.36
N LYS A 476 10.26 -27.01 3.62
CA LYS A 476 9.63 -28.02 2.76
C LYS A 476 8.89 -27.28 1.65
N ARG A 477 9.34 -27.41 0.42
CA ARG A 477 8.63 -26.85 -0.74
C ARG A 477 7.35 -27.60 -1.01
N THR A 478 6.30 -26.87 -1.31
CA THR A 478 5.05 -27.44 -1.82
C THR A 478 5.16 -27.41 -3.36
N GLU A 479 5.17 -28.59 -3.99
CA GLU A 479 5.12 -28.63 -5.46
C GLU A 479 3.75 -28.18 -5.94
N CYS A 480 3.75 -27.31 -6.96
CA CYS A 480 2.52 -26.92 -7.67
C CYS A 480 2.02 -28.14 -8.47
N THR A 481 0.88 -28.70 -8.08
CA THR A 481 0.31 -29.92 -8.69
C THR A 481 -0.75 -29.63 -9.75
N CYS A 482 -0.91 -28.39 -10.18
CA CYS A 482 -1.97 -28.01 -11.09
C CYS A 482 -1.73 -28.59 -12.51
N GLN A 483 -2.36 -29.74 -12.79
CA GLN A 483 -2.59 -30.25 -14.16
C GLN A 483 -4.11 -30.35 -14.38
N PRO A 484 -4.77 -29.29 -14.85
CA PRO A 484 -6.17 -29.43 -15.20
C PRO A 484 -6.28 -30.18 -16.52
N GLU A 485 -6.86 -31.38 -16.51
CA GLU A 485 -7.37 -32.01 -17.71
C GLU A 485 -8.55 -31.20 -18.26
N ASN A 486 -8.31 -30.39 -19.27
CA ASN A 486 -9.39 -29.80 -20.03
C ASN A 486 -9.46 -30.41 -21.44
N LYS A 487 -10.69 -30.65 -21.91
CA LYS A 487 -10.96 -31.24 -23.23
C LYS A 487 -11.15 -30.20 -24.36
N ILE A 488 -10.96 -28.91 -24.05
CA ILE A 488 -11.09 -27.83 -25.00
C ILE A 488 -9.90 -27.89 -25.99
N PRO A 489 -10.11 -27.79 -27.30
CA PRO A 489 -9.01 -27.71 -28.27
C PRO A 489 -8.07 -26.57 -27.95
N ALA A 490 -6.74 -26.76 -28.03
CA ALA A 490 -5.74 -25.78 -27.64
C ALA A 490 -5.93 -24.41 -28.35
N LYS A 491 -6.30 -24.41 -29.62
CA LYS A 491 -6.59 -23.18 -30.36
C LYS A 491 -7.78 -22.37 -29.82
N ASP A 492 -8.77 -23.07 -29.22
CA ASP A 492 -9.96 -22.45 -28.66
C ASP A 492 -9.70 -21.90 -27.22
N LEU A 493 -8.55 -22.27 -26.62
CA LEU A 493 -8.11 -21.73 -25.33
C LEU A 493 -7.40 -20.37 -25.44
N LEU A 494 -6.92 -19.99 -26.64
CA LEU A 494 -6.13 -18.76 -26.81
C LEU A 494 -6.80 -17.48 -26.32
N PRO A 495 -8.13 -17.31 -26.47
CA PRO A 495 -8.82 -16.13 -25.91
C PRO A 495 -8.74 -15.98 -24.38
N LEU A 496 -8.38 -17.03 -23.63
CA LEU A 496 -8.18 -16.95 -22.18
C LEU A 496 -7.00 -16.06 -21.79
N PHE A 497 -6.02 -15.86 -22.66
CA PHE A 497 -4.77 -15.20 -22.36
C PHE A 497 -4.82 -13.67 -22.44
N TYR A 498 -6.00 -13.11 -22.71
CA TYR A 498 -6.23 -11.65 -22.70
C TYR A 498 -7.64 -11.33 -22.19
N GLY A 499 -7.82 -10.11 -21.74
CA GLY A 499 -9.11 -9.64 -21.27
C GLY A 499 -10.16 -9.66 -22.38
N ASN A 500 -11.41 -9.38 -22.01
CA ASN A 500 -12.50 -9.38 -22.98
C ASN A 500 -12.36 -8.23 -23.98
N ILE A 501 -12.22 -8.56 -25.27
CA ILE A 501 -12.11 -7.59 -26.38
C ILE A 501 -13.40 -7.42 -27.18
N ALA A 502 -14.48 -8.10 -26.82
CA ALA A 502 -15.77 -7.99 -27.51
C ALA A 502 -16.50 -6.70 -27.11
N GLY A 503 -16.94 -5.93 -28.11
CA GLY A 503 -17.73 -4.71 -27.88
C GLY A 503 -16.94 -3.51 -27.39
N ILE A 504 -15.60 -3.51 -27.56
CA ILE A 504 -14.70 -2.46 -27.08
C ILE A 504 -14.79 -1.22 -27.97
N SER A 505 -14.93 -0.04 -27.32
CA SER A 505 -14.84 1.28 -27.96
C SER A 505 -13.67 2.12 -27.42
N SER A 506 -12.82 1.57 -26.51
CA SER A 506 -11.72 2.32 -25.88
C SER A 506 -10.50 1.42 -25.60
N ASN A 507 -9.34 2.03 -25.43
CA ASN A 507 -8.07 1.36 -25.06
C ASN A 507 -8.07 0.77 -23.63
N LEU A 508 -9.17 0.92 -22.88
CA LEU A 508 -9.34 0.30 -21.56
C LEU A 508 -10.06 -1.06 -21.63
N GLY A 509 -10.16 -1.65 -22.80
CA GLY A 509 -10.77 -2.97 -22.97
C GLY A 509 -12.23 -3.00 -22.54
N ALA A 510 -12.65 -4.09 -21.89
CA ALA A 510 -14.00 -4.32 -21.40
C ALA A 510 -14.30 -3.61 -20.06
N ALA A 511 -13.55 -2.57 -19.69
CA ALA A 511 -13.79 -1.81 -18.48
C ALA A 511 -15.22 -1.26 -18.44
N GLY A 512 -15.96 -1.54 -17.36
CA GLY A 512 -17.31 -1.02 -17.13
C GLY A 512 -18.43 -1.60 -17.97
N ILE A 513 -18.19 -2.63 -18.79
CA ILE A 513 -19.26 -3.18 -19.67
C ILE A 513 -20.39 -3.84 -18.87
N ARG A 514 -20.08 -4.73 -17.93
CA ARG A 514 -21.09 -5.44 -17.11
C ARG A 514 -21.36 -4.75 -15.80
N VAL A 515 -20.32 -4.25 -15.15
CA VAL A 515 -20.42 -3.48 -13.92
C VAL A 515 -19.82 -2.11 -14.16
N PRO A 516 -20.63 -1.05 -14.21
CA PRO A 516 -20.14 0.30 -14.48
C PRO A 516 -19.05 0.74 -13.49
N GLY A 517 -17.92 1.19 -14.02
CA GLY A 517 -16.73 1.57 -13.26
C GLY A 517 -15.79 0.40 -12.93
N SER A 518 -16.12 -0.85 -13.29
CA SER A 518 -15.18 -1.97 -13.18
C SER A 518 -13.92 -1.74 -14.03
N ALA A 519 -12.80 -2.33 -13.63
CA ALA A 519 -11.52 -2.16 -14.31
C ALA A 519 -11.40 -3.00 -15.59
N GLY A 520 -12.14 -4.09 -15.69
CA GLY A 520 -12.12 -5.01 -16.83
C GLY A 520 -12.74 -6.34 -16.47
N GLU A 521 -12.69 -7.27 -17.43
CA GLU A 521 -13.14 -8.64 -17.23
C GLU A 521 -12.29 -9.62 -18.06
N THR A 522 -12.23 -10.90 -17.64
CA THR A 522 -11.64 -11.95 -18.48
C THR A 522 -12.51 -12.20 -19.70
N THR A 523 -11.99 -12.94 -20.67
CA THR A 523 -12.72 -13.19 -21.92
C THR A 523 -14.11 -13.79 -21.70
N ALA A 524 -15.09 -13.33 -22.49
CA ALA A 524 -16.42 -13.92 -22.62
C ALA A 524 -16.53 -14.90 -23.80
N ALA A 525 -15.48 -15.03 -24.64
CA ALA A 525 -15.52 -15.77 -25.89
C ALA A 525 -15.84 -17.28 -25.72
N LEU A 526 -15.50 -17.86 -24.57
CA LEU A 526 -15.71 -19.29 -24.29
C LEU A 526 -17.02 -19.58 -23.55
N TYR A 527 -17.82 -18.55 -23.24
CA TYR A 527 -19.02 -18.74 -22.41
C TYR A 527 -20.08 -19.60 -23.08
N GLU A 528 -20.50 -19.24 -24.28
CA GLU A 528 -21.60 -19.95 -24.97
C GLU A 528 -21.24 -21.38 -25.32
N GLN A 529 -20.01 -21.63 -25.78
CA GLN A 529 -19.59 -22.94 -26.29
C GLN A 529 -19.15 -23.91 -25.18
N TYR A 530 -18.46 -23.36 -24.16
CA TYR A 530 -17.78 -24.18 -23.13
C TYR A 530 -18.27 -23.89 -21.71
N GLY A 531 -19.14 -22.91 -21.52
CA GLY A 531 -19.65 -22.53 -20.19
C GLY A 531 -18.61 -21.84 -19.31
N VAL A 532 -17.57 -21.26 -19.90
CA VAL A 532 -16.52 -20.54 -19.16
C VAL A 532 -17.00 -19.12 -18.87
N PHE A 533 -17.25 -18.79 -17.60
CA PHE A 533 -17.72 -17.48 -17.17
C PHE A 533 -16.60 -16.44 -17.19
N PRO A 534 -16.85 -15.21 -17.68
CA PRO A 534 -15.93 -14.11 -17.49
C PRO A 534 -15.93 -13.67 -16.01
N LEU A 535 -14.75 -13.36 -15.47
CA LEU A 535 -14.58 -12.77 -14.13
C LEU A 535 -14.49 -11.26 -14.23
N ILE A 536 -15.22 -10.54 -13.38
CA ILE A 536 -15.26 -9.08 -13.34
C ILE A 536 -14.27 -8.58 -12.30
N MET A 537 -13.46 -7.58 -12.69
CA MET A 537 -12.39 -7.03 -11.88
C MET A 537 -12.70 -5.58 -11.47
N ALA A 538 -12.47 -5.24 -10.20
CA ALA A 538 -12.51 -3.86 -9.74
C ALA A 538 -11.17 -3.44 -9.16
N ASP A 539 -10.78 -2.20 -9.44
CA ASP A 539 -9.61 -1.55 -8.87
C ASP A 539 -9.96 -0.85 -7.56
N GLY A 540 -8.97 -0.19 -6.94
CA GLY A 540 -9.12 0.63 -5.74
C GLY A 540 -8.51 0.00 -4.49
N PRO A 541 -7.17 0.17 -4.24
CA PRO A 541 -6.53 -0.41 -3.07
C PRO A 541 -7.02 0.11 -1.71
N ALA A 542 -7.77 1.21 -1.69
CA ALA A 542 -8.44 1.75 -0.49
C ALA A 542 -9.95 1.43 -0.41
N GLY A 543 -10.45 0.51 -1.24
CA GLY A 543 -11.86 0.13 -1.41
C GLY A 543 -12.22 0.03 -2.89
N LEU A 544 -13.35 -0.58 -3.22
CA LEU A 544 -13.72 -0.77 -4.63
C LEU A 544 -13.92 0.57 -5.35
N ARG A 545 -13.31 0.72 -6.54
CA ARG A 545 -13.52 1.85 -7.44
C ARG A 545 -14.56 1.48 -8.49
N LEU A 546 -15.83 1.80 -8.23
CA LEU A 546 -16.93 1.67 -9.17
C LEU A 546 -17.58 3.03 -9.43
N GLN A 547 -18.40 3.17 -10.45
CA GLN A 547 -19.20 4.37 -10.62
C GLN A 547 -20.19 4.49 -9.46
N GLN A 548 -20.35 5.70 -8.90
CA GLN A 548 -21.34 5.91 -7.81
C GLN A 548 -22.76 5.60 -8.24
N ASN A 549 -23.11 5.90 -9.47
CA ASN A 549 -24.42 5.62 -10.06
C ASN A 549 -24.35 5.58 -11.59
N TYR A 550 -25.28 4.87 -12.19
CA TYR A 550 -25.45 4.76 -13.63
C TYR A 550 -26.91 4.62 -13.98
N GLU A 551 -27.25 4.77 -15.25
CA GLU A 551 -28.62 4.72 -15.76
C GLU A 551 -28.79 3.54 -16.71
N VAL A 552 -29.97 2.91 -16.64
CA VAL A 552 -30.37 1.78 -17.47
C VAL A 552 -31.68 2.11 -18.16
N ASP A 553 -31.71 2.03 -19.44
CA ASP A 553 -32.93 2.25 -20.25
C ASP A 553 -34.02 1.21 -19.89
N ARG A 554 -35.23 1.66 -19.65
CA ARG A 554 -36.34 0.78 -19.20
C ARG A 554 -36.87 -0.14 -20.28
N GLU A 555 -36.71 0.22 -21.54
CA GLU A 555 -37.26 -0.55 -22.67
C GLU A 555 -36.22 -1.50 -23.25
N THR A 556 -34.97 -1.04 -23.38
CA THR A 556 -33.93 -1.79 -24.05
C THR A 556 -32.99 -2.52 -23.08
N ASP A 557 -33.07 -2.24 -21.75
CA ASP A 557 -32.20 -2.75 -20.71
C ASP A 557 -30.70 -2.37 -20.93
N THR A 558 -30.46 -1.34 -21.73
CA THR A 558 -29.10 -0.86 -22.08
C THR A 558 -28.56 0.04 -21.00
N VAL A 559 -27.30 -0.20 -20.57
CA VAL A 559 -26.59 0.67 -19.64
C VAL A 559 -26.06 1.89 -20.39
N TYR A 560 -26.39 3.08 -19.92
CA TYR A 560 -25.84 4.34 -20.42
C TYR A 560 -24.44 4.56 -19.85
N GLY A 561 -23.42 4.60 -20.73
CA GLY A 561 -22.03 4.85 -20.37
C GLY A 561 -21.79 6.31 -20.05
N ILE A 562 -20.95 6.58 -19.03
CA ILE A 562 -20.54 7.95 -18.65
C ILE A 562 -19.09 8.26 -19.03
N GLY A 563 -18.48 7.38 -19.81
CA GLY A 563 -17.08 7.50 -20.24
C GLY A 563 -16.09 7.32 -19.10
N VAL A 564 -14.82 7.25 -19.46
CA VAL A 564 -13.72 7.03 -18.50
C VAL A 564 -13.63 8.16 -17.49
N LEU A 565 -13.61 9.41 -17.94
CA LEU A 565 -13.51 10.57 -17.06
C LEU A 565 -14.71 10.70 -16.11
N GLY A 566 -15.89 10.33 -16.57
CA GLY A 566 -17.11 10.38 -15.75
C GLY A 566 -17.09 9.42 -14.54
N SER A 567 -16.22 8.40 -14.55
CA SER A 567 -16.06 7.46 -13.45
C SER A 567 -15.01 7.87 -12.41
N LEU A 568 -14.32 8.99 -12.63
CA LEU A 568 -13.25 9.48 -11.76
C LEU A 568 -13.74 10.59 -10.80
N GLU A 569 -12.99 10.82 -9.73
CA GLU A 569 -13.20 11.92 -8.79
C GLU A 569 -14.66 12.03 -8.25
N ASN A 570 -15.25 10.91 -7.86
CA ASN A 570 -16.66 10.83 -7.48
C ASN A 570 -17.63 11.35 -8.57
N GLY A 571 -17.26 11.22 -9.85
CA GLY A 571 -18.06 11.73 -10.97
C GLY A 571 -17.91 13.24 -11.20
N TYR A 572 -16.93 13.90 -10.63
CA TYR A 572 -16.74 15.35 -10.80
C TYR A 572 -16.48 15.76 -12.26
N LEU A 573 -15.79 14.91 -13.02
CA LEU A 573 -15.50 15.12 -14.45
C LEU A 573 -16.64 14.70 -15.37
N ARG A 574 -17.75 14.24 -14.85
CA ARG A 574 -18.92 13.78 -15.61
C ARG A 574 -19.53 14.92 -16.44
N THR A 575 -19.93 14.61 -17.68
CA THR A 575 -20.53 15.55 -18.63
C THR A 575 -21.80 15.02 -19.28
N ASP A 576 -22.21 13.77 -18.97
CA ASP A 576 -23.39 13.13 -19.56
C ASP A 576 -24.70 13.75 -19.09
N GLU A 577 -25.74 13.59 -19.92
CA GLU A 577 -27.08 14.04 -19.63
C GLU A 577 -27.85 12.99 -18.80
N ILE A 578 -28.91 13.45 -18.11
CA ILE A 578 -29.84 12.57 -17.40
C ILE A 578 -30.90 12.08 -18.41
N HIS A 579 -31.16 10.76 -18.44
CA HIS A 579 -32.11 10.15 -19.35
C HIS A 579 -33.47 9.97 -18.67
N GLU A 580 -34.51 10.54 -19.22
CA GLU A 580 -35.89 10.50 -18.65
C GLU A 580 -36.51 9.08 -18.63
N ASN A 581 -36.20 8.23 -19.64
CA ASN A 581 -36.69 6.84 -19.72
C ASN A 581 -35.76 5.82 -19.10
N ALA A 582 -35.02 6.20 -18.02
CA ALA A 582 -34.06 5.32 -17.40
C ALA A 582 -34.30 5.10 -15.91
N ASP A 583 -33.90 3.96 -15.43
CA ASP A 583 -33.78 3.66 -14.00
C ASP A 583 -32.34 3.93 -13.56
N ARG A 584 -32.17 4.58 -12.40
CA ARG A 584 -30.87 4.86 -11.82
C ARG A 584 -30.51 3.81 -10.78
N TYR A 585 -29.30 3.27 -10.89
CA TYR A 585 -28.67 2.34 -9.96
C TYR A 585 -27.53 3.02 -9.22
N TYR A 586 -27.35 2.68 -7.94
CA TYR A 586 -26.31 3.23 -7.07
C TYR A 586 -25.36 2.15 -6.59
N GLN A 587 -24.04 2.46 -6.63
CA GLN A 587 -22.94 1.59 -6.24
C GLN A 587 -22.02 2.34 -5.27
N PHE A 588 -22.54 2.75 -4.12
CA PHE A 588 -21.73 3.49 -3.16
C PHE A 588 -20.76 2.55 -2.43
N CYS A 589 -19.50 2.62 -2.79
CA CYS A 589 -18.40 1.90 -2.14
C CYS A 589 -17.90 2.65 -0.91
N THR A 590 -17.19 1.95 -0.03
CA THR A 590 -16.58 2.54 1.16
C THR A 590 -15.12 2.90 0.87
N ALA A 591 -14.75 4.19 1.06
CA ALA A 591 -13.35 4.57 1.08
C ALA A 591 -12.77 4.31 2.48
N PHE A 592 -11.94 3.26 2.58
CA PHE A 592 -11.14 2.95 3.75
C PHE A 592 -9.88 3.82 3.80
N PRO A 593 -9.14 3.87 4.93
CA PRO A 593 -7.80 4.43 4.96
C PRO A 593 -6.90 3.76 3.92
N VAL A 594 -5.99 4.52 3.32
CA VAL A 594 -5.02 4.00 2.34
C VAL A 594 -4.07 2.96 2.94
N GLY A 595 -3.37 2.20 2.08
CA GLY A 595 -2.48 1.12 2.51
C GLY A 595 -1.49 1.53 3.59
N THR A 596 -0.79 2.66 3.43
CA THR A 596 0.11 3.21 4.46
C THR A 596 -0.60 3.43 5.81
N ALA A 597 -1.80 4.03 5.80
CA ALA A 597 -2.55 4.28 7.03
C ALA A 597 -3.08 3.00 7.68
N LEU A 598 -3.49 2.01 6.87
CA LEU A 598 -3.83 0.68 7.39
C LEU A 598 -2.62 -0.03 8.02
N ALA A 599 -1.45 0.06 7.39
CA ALA A 599 -0.23 -0.51 7.95
C ALA A 599 0.24 0.22 9.22
N GLN A 600 0.01 1.54 9.34
CA GLN A 600 0.28 2.31 10.56
C GLN A 600 -0.52 1.80 11.76
N THR A 601 -1.59 1.03 11.55
CA THR A 601 -2.30 0.37 12.64
C THR A 601 -1.48 -0.73 13.30
N TRP A 602 -0.58 -1.40 12.57
CA TRP A 602 0.13 -2.62 12.99
C TRP A 602 -0.81 -3.71 13.54
N ASP A 603 -2.07 -3.71 13.10
CA ASP A 603 -3.15 -4.59 13.57
C ASP A 603 -3.69 -5.45 12.43
N THR A 604 -3.13 -6.64 12.27
CA THR A 604 -3.52 -7.59 11.21
C THR A 604 -4.98 -8.02 11.33
N ALA A 605 -5.51 -8.14 12.57
CA ALA A 605 -6.91 -8.51 12.77
C ALA A 605 -7.88 -7.41 12.32
N LEU A 606 -7.48 -6.14 12.42
CA LEU A 606 -8.25 -5.02 11.90
C LEU A 606 -8.20 -4.98 10.37
N VAL A 607 -7.02 -5.20 9.77
CA VAL A 607 -6.86 -5.23 8.32
C VAL A 607 -7.65 -6.39 7.70
N GLU A 608 -7.67 -7.56 8.34
CA GLU A 608 -8.52 -8.69 7.91
C GLU A 608 -10.02 -8.32 7.92
N LYS A 609 -10.50 -7.60 8.95
CA LYS A 609 -11.88 -7.11 8.98
C LYS A 609 -12.20 -6.13 7.86
N VAL A 610 -11.23 -5.25 7.50
CA VAL A 610 -11.38 -4.38 6.33
C VAL A 610 -11.50 -5.21 5.06
N GLY A 611 -10.69 -6.26 4.91
CA GLY A 611 -10.81 -7.21 3.79
C GLY A 611 -12.19 -7.89 3.70
N ILE A 612 -12.74 -8.33 4.84
CA ILE A 612 -14.10 -8.91 4.90
C ILE A 612 -15.15 -7.87 4.44
N ALA A 613 -15.03 -6.62 4.85
CA ALA A 613 -15.94 -5.56 4.45
C ALA A 613 -15.86 -5.22 2.95
N VAL A 614 -14.64 -5.27 2.36
CA VAL A 614 -14.47 -5.15 0.91
C VAL A 614 -15.14 -6.30 0.18
N ALA A 615 -14.99 -7.53 0.68
CA ALA A 615 -15.64 -8.70 0.10
C ALA A 615 -17.18 -8.63 0.16
N GLU A 616 -17.76 -8.03 1.21
CA GLU A 616 -19.22 -7.72 1.24
C GLU A 616 -19.64 -6.80 0.10
N GLU A 617 -18.82 -5.82 -0.26
CA GLU A 617 -19.06 -4.94 -1.40
C GLU A 617 -18.87 -5.66 -2.74
N MET A 618 -17.86 -6.54 -2.84
CA MET A 618 -17.65 -7.37 -4.02
C MET A 618 -18.89 -8.26 -4.31
N GLU A 619 -19.43 -8.91 -3.29
CA GLU A 619 -20.65 -9.72 -3.42
C GLU A 619 -21.87 -8.86 -3.87
N GLU A 620 -22.07 -7.69 -3.24
CA GLU A 620 -23.21 -6.79 -3.55
C GLU A 620 -23.10 -6.24 -4.99
N PHE A 621 -21.86 -5.94 -5.43
CA PHE A 621 -21.64 -5.32 -6.74
C PHE A 621 -21.20 -6.30 -7.83
N HIS A 622 -21.22 -7.61 -7.57
CA HIS A 622 -20.86 -8.66 -8.52
C HIS A 622 -19.43 -8.56 -9.05
N ILE A 623 -18.49 -8.27 -8.19
CA ILE A 623 -17.05 -8.26 -8.48
C ILE A 623 -16.45 -9.59 -8.04
N ASP A 624 -15.71 -10.25 -8.93
CA ASP A 624 -15.07 -11.54 -8.66
C ASP A 624 -13.61 -11.38 -8.21
N LEU A 625 -12.87 -10.40 -8.78
CA LEU A 625 -11.49 -10.11 -8.46
C LEU A 625 -11.29 -8.65 -8.06
N TRP A 626 -10.66 -8.42 -6.94
CA TRP A 626 -10.20 -7.11 -6.50
C TRP A 626 -8.71 -6.93 -6.84
N LEU A 627 -8.35 -5.83 -7.56
CA LEU A 627 -6.98 -5.55 -7.97
C LEU A 627 -6.20 -4.87 -6.85
N ALA A 628 -6.05 -5.56 -5.75
CA ALA A 628 -5.39 -5.16 -4.52
C ALA A 628 -5.09 -6.41 -3.65
N PRO A 629 -4.28 -6.26 -2.58
CA PRO A 629 -3.54 -5.08 -2.14
C PRO A 629 -2.26 -4.81 -2.94
N GLY A 630 -1.82 -3.52 -2.94
CA GLY A 630 -0.49 -3.14 -3.37
C GLY A 630 0.50 -3.30 -2.21
N LEU A 631 1.69 -3.89 -2.46
CA LEU A 631 2.66 -4.17 -1.39
C LEU A 631 4.13 -3.95 -1.77
N ASN A 632 4.38 -3.12 -2.79
CA ASN A 632 5.75 -2.72 -3.11
C ASN A 632 6.40 -1.99 -1.93
N ILE A 633 7.71 -2.02 -1.87
CA ILE A 633 8.47 -1.37 -0.80
C ILE A 633 8.46 0.15 -1.00
N GLN A 634 8.27 0.91 0.08
CA GLN A 634 8.41 2.37 0.08
C GLN A 634 9.91 2.71 0.09
N ARG A 635 10.56 2.53 -1.07
CA ARG A 635 12.00 2.69 -1.27
C ARG A 635 12.46 4.15 -1.14
N ASN A 636 11.74 5.06 -1.77
CA ASN A 636 12.01 6.50 -1.75
C ASN A 636 10.73 7.28 -1.44
N PRO A 637 10.78 8.36 -0.64
CA PRO A 637 9.59 9.13 -0.26
C PRO A 637 8.90 9.84 -1.43
N LEU A 638 9.56 9.96 -2.57
CA LEU A 638 9.02 10.63 -3.76
C LEU A 638 8.20 9.71 -4.66
N CYS A 639 8.21 8.39 -4.49
CA CYS A 639 7.36 7.51 -5.29
C CYS A 639 5.88 7.87 -5.13
N GLY A 640 5.22 8.17 -6.24
CA GLY A 640 3.84 8.67 -6.27
C GLY A 640 2.81 7.72 -5.65
N ARG A 641 3.04 6.40 -5.73
CA ARG A 641 2.15 5.35 -5.24
C ARG A 641 2.45 4.86 -3.82
N ASN A 642 3.39 5.45 -3.09
CA ASN A 642 3.68 5.06 -1.70
C ASN A 642 2.44 5.05 -0.80
N PHE A 643 1.45 5.92 -1.05
CA PHE A 643 0.21 5.98 -0.26
C PHE A 643 -0.55 4.65 -0.21
N GLU A 644 -0.54 3.88 -1.30
CA GLU A 644 -1.24 2.60 -1.38
C GLU A 644 -0.39 1.40 -0.91
N TYR A 645 0.93 1.58 -0.81
CA TYR A 645 1.85 0.57 -0.30
C TYR A 645 1.93 0.62 1.22
N TYR A 646 2.23 -0.52 1.84
CA TYR A 646 2.17 -0.63 3.29
C TYR A 646 3.38 -0.05 4.01
N SER A 647 4.61 -0.37 3.57
CA SER A 647 5.82 -0.08 4.35
C SER A 647 7.12 -0.09 3.54
N GLU A 648 8.19 0.45 4.14
CA GLU A 648 9.57 0.23 3.72
C GLU A 648 10.12 -1.13 4.15
N ASP A 649 9.42 -1.85 5.05
CA ASP A 649 9.82 -3.16 5.55
C ASP A 649 9.00 -4.28 4.91
N PRO A 650 9.66 -5.32 4.33
CA PRO A 650 8.99 -6.41 3.64
C PRO A 650 8.17 -7.33 4.56
N LEU A 651 8.55 -7.51 5.84
CA LEU A 651 7.78 -8.32 6.78
C LEU A 651 6.45 -7.64 7.09
N LEU A 652 6.48 -6.34 7.40
CA LEU A 652 5.26 -5.59 7.68
C LEU A 652 4.35 -5.55 6.44
N SER A 653 4.91 -5.24 5.25
CA SER A 653 4.16 -5.21 3.98
C SER A 653 3.50 -6.55 3.67
N GLY A 654 4.26 -7.63 3.73
CA GLY A 654 3.76 -8.98 3.42
C GLY A 654 2.71 -9.47 4.42
N THR A 655 2.90 -9.20 5.72
CA THR A 655 1.96 -9.61 6.78
C THR A 655 0.63 -8.84 6.67
N MET A 656 0.67 -7.54 6.37
CA MET A 656 -0.55 -6.74 6.14
C MET A 656 -1.28 -7.18 4.87
N ALA A 657 -0.54 -7.45 3.79
CA ALA A 657 -1.13 -7.97 2.55
C ALA A 657 -1.78 -9.35 2.76
N ALA A 658 -1.14 -10.23 3.53
CA ALA A 658 -1.69 -11.54 3.88
C ALA A 658 -2.98 -11.41 4.70
N ALA A 659 -3.04 -10.50 5.66
CA ALA A 659 -4.25 -10.24 6.46
C ALA A 659 -5.41 -9.73 5.58
N MET A 660 -5.15 -8.78 4.70
CA MET A 660 -6.15 -8.25 3.75
C MET A 660 -6.66 -9.37 2.84
N THR A 661 -5.77 -10.17 2.27
CA THR A 661 -6.10 -11.32 1.41
C THR A 661 -6.98 -12.34 2.12
N LYS A 662 -6.62 -12.72 3.36
CA LYS A 662 -7.42 -13.64 4.17
C LYS A 662 -8.83 -13.10 4.40
N GLY A 663 -8.94 -11.80 4.69
CA GLY A 663 -10.23 -11.15 4.88
C GLY A 663 -11.11 -11.22 3.63
N VAL A 664 -10.60 -10.81 2.47
CA VAL A 664 -11.35 -10.83 1.21
C VAL A 664 -11.71 -12.25 0.81
N GLN A 665 -10.74 -13.17 0.77
CA GLN A 665 -10.94 -14.55 0.32
C GLN A 665 -11.65 -15.44 1.35
N SER A 666 -12.03 -14.91 2.51
CA SER A 666 -12.91 -15.61 3.46
C SER A 666 -14.34 -15.78 2.93
N ARG A 667 -14.71 -15.02 1.89
CA ARG A 667 -16.02 -15.13 1.24
C ARG A 667 -15.91 -15.84 -0.09
N PRO A 668 -16.75 -16.86 -0.34
CA PRO A 668 -16.80 -17.56 -1.63
C PRO A 668 -17.03 -16.58 -2.79
N GLY A 669 -16.37 -16.80 -3.92
CA GLY A 669 -16.50 -15.95 -5.10
C GLY A 669 -15.73 -14.64 -5.07
N CYS A 670 -15.01 -14.33 -3.98
CA CYS A 670 -14.19 -13.13 -3.87
C CYS A 670 -12.70 -13.48 -3.88
N GLY A 671 -11.96 -12.92 -4.84
CA GLY A 671 -10.51 -13.11 -4.98
C GLY A 671 -9.75 -11.79 -4.93
N VAL A 672 -8.46 -11.86 -4.59
CA VAL A 672 -7.54 -10.72 -4.63
C VAL A 672 -6.47 -10.91 -5.69
N THR A 673 -5.92 -9.79 -6.16
CA THR A 673 -4.76 -9.73 -7.05
C THR A 673 -3.69 -8.90 -6.38
N VAL A 674 -2.71 -9.53 -5.72
CA VAL A 674 -1.62 -8.82 -5.06
C VAL A 674 -0.70 -8.16 -6.11
N LYS A 675 -0.28 -6.91 -5.88
CA LYS A 675 0.41 -6.08 -6.88
C LYS A 675 1.47 -5.16 -6.25
N HIS A 676 2.46 -4.64 -7.02
CA HIS A 676 2.81 -4.92 -8.41
C HIS A 676 4.10 -5.74 -8.43
N PHE A 677 4.11 -6.90 -8.99
CA PHE A 677 5.19 -7.89 -8.94
C PHE A 677 6.15 -7.74 -10.12
N ALA A 678 7.37 -7.13 -9.95
CA ALA A 678 7.94 -6.57 -8.76
C ALA A 678 8.71 -5.26 -9.09
N CYS A 679 9.19 -4.58 -8.04
CA CYS A 679 10.05 -3.40 -8.15
C CYS A 679 9.39 -2.18 -8.84
N ASN A 680 8.07 -1.99 -8.71
CA ASN A 680 7.39 -0.78 -9.16
C ASN A 680 7.58 0.34 -8.13
N ASN A 681 8.76 0.97 -8.12
CA ASN A 681 9.18 1.96 -7.14
C ASN A 681 9.39 3.36 -7.74
N GLN A 682 9.09 3.54 -9.03
CA GLN A 682 9.12 4.80 -9.78
C GLN A 682 7.87 4.88 -10.64
N GLU A 683 7.19 6.05 -10.61
CA GLU A 683 6.01 6.31 -11.46
C GLU A 683 6.35 7.07 -12.74
N ASP A 684 7.34 7.97 -12.70
CA ASP A 684 7.82 8.63 -13.92
C ASP A 684 8.42 7.60 -14.86
N ASN A 685 7.91 7.52 -16.09
CA ASN A 685 8.30 6.52 -17.10
C ASN A 685 8.16 5.05 -16.63
N ARG A 686 7.16 4.73 -15.78
CA ARG A 686 6.99 3.41 -15.16
C ARG A 686 6.91 2.24 -16.16
N MET A 687 6.47 2.49 -17.41
CA MET A 687 6.37 1.46 -18.46
C MET A 687 7.70 1.17 -19.14
N GLY A 688 8.65 2.09 -19.09
CA GLY A 688 9.96 1.97 -19.77
C GLY A 688 11.16 1.93 -18.83
N VAL A 689 10.97 2.15 -17.50
CA VAL A 689 12.08 2.12 -16.55
C VAL A 689 12.57 0.69 -16.32
N ASP A 690 13.89 0.52 -16.34
CA ASP A 690 14.57 -0.73 -16.00
C ASP A 690 15.11 -0.65 -14.56
N ALA A 691 14.44 -1.34 -13.63
CA ALA A 691 14.88 -1.47 -12.25
C ALA A 691 16.04 -2.47 -12.17
N GLN A 692 17.24 -1.96 -11.90
CA GLN A 692 18.46 -2.75 -11.76
C GLN A 692 18.71 -3.07 -10.29
N VAL A 693 18.63 -4.34 -9.92
CA VAL A 693 18.63 -4.82 -8.53
C VAL A 693 19.50 -6.05 -8.40
N SER A 694 20.39 -6.11 -7.40
CA SER A 694 21.13 -7.33 -7.07
C SER A 694 20.18 -8.46 -6.64
N GLU A 695 20.54 -9.71 -6.87
CA GLU A 695 19.66 -10.85 -6.53
C GLU A 695 19.39 -10.89 -5.02
N ARG A 696 20.37 -10.53 -4.20
CA ARG A 696 20.22 -10.47 -2.75
C ARG A 696 19.20 -9.41 -2.33
N ALA A 697 19.33 -8.17 -2.81
CA ALA A 697 18.37 -7.11 -2.50
C ALA A 697 16.96 -7.45 -3.03
N LEU A 698 16.88 -8.00 -4.23
CA LEU A 698 15.64 -8.47 -4.82
C LEU A 698 14.92 -9.47 -3.91
N ARG A 699 15.63 -10.49 -3.40
CA ARG A 699 15.04 -11.56 -2.58
C ARG A 699 14.79 -11.15 -1.13
N GLU A 700 15.71 -10.40 -0.50
CA GLU A 700 15.58 -10.03 0.91
C GLU A 700 14.61 -8.87 1.14
N ILE A 701 14.42 -7.97 0.15
CA ILE A 701 13.64 -6.74 0.27
C ILE A 701 12.40 -6.77 -0.65
N TYR A 702 12.61 -6.75 -1.97
CA TYR A 702 11.53 -6.44 -2.93
C TYR A 702 10.57 -7.60 -3.18
N LEU A 703 11.02 -8.84 -3.08
CA LEU A 703 10.20 -10.03 -3.25
C LEU A 703 9.70 -10.62 -1.93
N ARG A 704 10.37 -10.32 -0.81
CA ARG A 704 10.05 -10.97 0.48
C ARG A 704 8.62 -10.73 0.94
N GLY A 705 8.09 -9.52 0.73
CA GLY A 705 6.68 -9.22 1.05
C GLY A 705 5.70 -10.06 0.24
N PHE A 706 5.96 -10.24 -1.06
CA PHE A 706 5.15 -11.11 -1.94
C PHE A 706 5.24 -12.58 -1.51
N GLU A 707 6.43 -13.07 -1.18
CA GLU A 707 6.61 -14.44 -0.68
C GLU A 707 5.77 -14.71 0.57
N ILE A 708 5.79 -13.78 1.54
CA ILE A 708 4.99 -13.88 2.76
C ILE A 708 3.50 -13.91 2.41
N ALA A 709 3.03 -12.96 1.58
CA ALA A 709 1.62 -12.91 1.18
C ALA A 709 1.17 -14.20 0.48
N VAL A 710 1.96 -14.72 -0.46
CA VAL A 710 1.67 -15.97 -1.17
C VAL A 710 1.60 -17.16 -0.22
N LYS A 711 2.61 -17.34 0.63
CA LYS A 711 2.71 -18.49 1.52
C LYS A 711 1.69 -18.49 2.66
N GLU A 712 1.38 -17.31 3.20
CA GLU A 712 0.49 -17.19 4.36
C GLU A 712 -1.00 -17.07 4.00
N SER A 713 -1.33 -16.55 2.82
CA SER A 713 -2.73 -16.26 2.47
C SER A 713 -3.21 -16.85 1.14
N ARG A 714 -2.31 -17.37 0.30
CA ARG A 714 -2.63 -17.99 -1.00
C ARG A 714 -3.55 -17.09 -1.84
N PRO A 715 -3.11 -15.88 -2.24
CA PRO A 715 -3.89 -15.04 -3.13
C PRO A 715 -4.20 -15.81 -4.42
N VAL A 716 -5.40 -15.63 -4.97
CA VAL A 716 -5.80 -16.32 -6.20
C VAL A 716 -5.14 -15.73 -7.45
N ALA A 717 -4.66 -14.48 -7.37
CA ALA A 717 -3.95 -13.84 -8.47
C ALA A 717 -2.81 -12.93 -7.99
N ILE A 718 -1.85 -12.72 -8.89
CA ILE A 718 -0.75 -11.75 -8.80
C ILE A 718 -0.81 -10.86 -10.05
N MET A 719 -0.54 -9.55 -9.91
CA MET A 719 -0.34 -8.64 -11.05
C MET A 719 1.13 -8.33 -11.20
N SER A 720 1.71 -8.64 -12.38
CA SER A 720 3.07 -8.23 -12.72
C SER A 720 3.14 -6.71 -12.92
N SER A 721 4.30 -6.13 -12.63
CA SER A 721 4.49 -4.68 -12.76
C SER A 721 4.77 -4.23 -14.19
N TYR A 722 4.68 -2.92 -14.45
CA TYR A 722 4.96 -2.33 -15.76
C TYR A 722 6.45 -2.40 -16.14
N ASN A 723 7.32 -2.13 -15.18
CA ASN A 723 8.74 -1.90 -15.37
C ASN A 723 9.51 -3.12 -15.88
N LEU A 724 10.68 -2.86 -16.47
CA LEU A 724 11.68 -3.90 -16.65
C LEU A 724 12.35 -4.19 -15.28
N LEU A 725 12.84 -5.40 -15.14
CA LEU A 725 13.69 -5.84 -14.05
C LEU A 725 14.92 -6.52 -14.62
N ASN A 726 16.09 -5.92 -14.40
CA ASN A 726 17.36 -6.40 -14.93
C ASN A 726 17.28 -6.69 -16.44
N GLY A 727 16.71 -5.76 -17.22
CA GLY A 727 16.63 -5.80 -18.68
C GLY A 727 15.43 -6.54 -19.26
N VAL A 728 14.53 -7.11 -18.44
CA VAL A 728 13.35 -7.86 -18.95
C VAL A 728 12.08 -7.34 -18.33
N HIS A 729 11.06 -7.04 -19.12
CA HIS A 729 9.74 -6.66 -18.58
C HIS A 729 9.23 -7.71 -17.59
N ALA A 730 8.73 -7.26 -16.45
CA ALA A 730 8.24 -8.15 -15.39
C ALA A 730 7.22 -9.19 -15.90
N ALA A 731 6.32 -8.78 -16.80
CA ALA A 731 5.34 -9.67 -17.43
C ALA A 731 5.95 -10.72 -18.37
N ASN A 732 7.16 -10.48 -18.92
CA ASN A 732 7.89 -11.43 -19.76
C ASN A 732 8.97 -12.23 -19.01
N SER A 733 9.13 -11.99 -17.69
CA SER A 733 10.20 -12.59 -16.91
C SER A 733 9.87 -14.02 -16.47
N VAL A 734 10.58 -14.99 -17.06
CA VAL A 734 10.53 -16.40 -16.64
C VAL A 734 11.06 -16.53 -15.20
N ASP A 735 12.06 -15.72 -14.84
CA ASP A 735 12.63 -15.71 -13.48
C ASP A 735 11.56 -15.35 -12.46
N LEU A 736 10.81 -14.25 -12.67
CA LEU A 736 9.77 -13.82 -11.74
C LEU A 736 8.57 -14.78 -11.74
N CYS A 737 7.95 -14.95 -12.93
CA CYS A 737 6.66 -15.62 -13.02
C CYS A 737 6.74 -17.14 -12.81
N THR A 738 7.80 -17.78 -13.31
CA THR A 738 7.95 -19.24 -13.24
C THR A 738 8.96 -19.68 -12.19
N ALA A 739 10.20 -19.20 -12.24
CA ALA A 739 11.24 -19.71 -11.33
C ALA A 739 10.94 -19.35 -9.87
N ILE A 740 10.60 -18.10 -9.60
CA ILE A 740 10.35 -17.60 -8.24
C ILE A 740 8.91 -17.92 -7.81
N ALA A 741 7.90 -17.31 -8.45
CA ALA A 741 6.53 -17.42 -7.95
C ALA A 741 6.03 -18.87 -7.93
N ARG A 742 6.21 -19.63 -9.01
CA ARG A 742 5.64 -20.99 -9.10
C ARG A 742 6.54 -22.05 -8.51
N LYS A 743 7.83 -22.12 -8.91
CA LYS A 743 8.70 -23.21 -8.49
C LYS A 743 9.24 -23.06 -7.06
N GLU A 744 9.54 -21.81 -6.62
CA GLU A 744 10.07 -21.60 -5.27
C GLU A 744 8.95 -21.41 -4.24
N TRP A 745 7.94 -20.59 -4.54
CA TRP A 745 6.88 -20.28 -3.58
C TRP A 745 5.68 -21.23 -3.66
N GLY A 746 5.56 -22.00 -4.75
CA GLY A 746 4.43 -22.89 -4.97
C GLY A 746 3.14 -22.13 -5.32
N PHE A 747 3.23 -20.95 -5.92
CA PHE A 747 2.07 -20.19 -6.35
C PHE A 747 1.35 -20.89 -7.50
N ASP A 748 0.10 -21.28 -7.28
CA ASP A 748 -0.75 -22.04 -8.21
C ASP A 748 -1.88 -21.19 -8.84
N GLY A 749 -2.02 -19.93 -8.42
CA GLY A 749 -2.97 -18.96 -8.95
C GLY A 749 -2.59 -18.41 -10.32
N VAL A 750 -3.33 -17.39 -10.78
CA VAL A 750 -3.12 -16.69 -12.05
C VAL A 750 -2.18 -15.50 -11.87
N ILE A 751 -1.22 -15.34 -12.79
CA ILE A 751 -0.46 -14.09 -12.92
C ILE A 751 -1.06 -13.32 -14.10
N MET A 752 -1.43 -12.05 -13.88
CA MET A 752 -1.90 -11.16 -14.94
C MET A 752 -0.96 -9.97 -15.10
N SER A 753 -0.93 -9.37 -16.28
CA SER A 753 -0.20 -8.12 -16.51
C SER A 753 -0.92 -6.94 -15.85
N ASP A 754 -0.19 -5.87 -15.57
CA ASP A 754 -0.81 -4.55 -15.37
C ASP A 754 -1.42 -4.05 -16.71
N TRP A 755 -2.24 -2.98 -16.66
CA TRP A 755 -3.05 -2.51 -17.78
C TRP A 755 -2.21 -1.87 -18.89
N ASN A 756 -2.42 -2.32 -20.13
CA ASN A 756 -1.72 -1.80 -21.32
C ASN A 756 -0.19 -1.98 -21.32
N THR A 757 0.36 -2.89 -20.54
CA THR A 757 1.82 -3.13 -20.52
C THR A 757 2.37 -3.61 -21.86
N THR A 758 1.52 -4.06 -22.79
CA THR A 758 1.86 -4.53 -24.14
C THR A 758 1.65 -3.47 -25.24
N VAL A 759 1.10 -2.29 -24.90
CA VAL A 759 0.71 -1.28 -25.90
C VAL A 759 1.89 -0.48 -26.48
N PRO A 760 2.88 -0.01 -25.70
CA PRO A 760 4.09 0.56 -26.29
C PRO A 760 4.81 -0.50 -27.15
N GLU A 761 5.36 -0.11 -28.30
CA GLU A 761 6.12 -1.05 -29.18
C GLU A 761 7.33 -1.67 -28.47
N ASP A 762 7.89 -0.97 -27.49
CA ASP A 762 8.99 -1.40 -26.61
C ASP A 762 8.50 -2.08 -25.31
N GLY A 763 7.18 -2.26 -25.14
CA GLY A 763 6.57 -2.92 -24.00
C GLY A 763 6.69 -4.44 -23.99
N SER A 764 5.98 -5.09 -23.07
CA SER A 764 5.99 -6.56 -22.99
C SER A 764 5.35 -7.22 -24.22
N ILE A 765 5.90 -8.37 -24.61
CA ILE A 765 5.45 -9.11 -25.80
C ILE A 765 4.38 -10.14 -25.39
N PRO A 766 3.16 -10.10 -25.98
CA PRO A 766 2.02 -10.91 -25.52
C PRO A 766 2.29 -12.42 -25.42
N TRP A 767 2.80 -13.07 -26.48
CA TRP A 767 3.06 -14.51 -26.42
C TRP A 767 4.17 -14.90 -25.42
N LYS A 768 5.14 -13.98 -25.19
CA LYS A 768 6.19 -14.18 -24.18
C LYS A 768 5.62 -14.08 -22.77
N CYS A 769 4.60 -13.25 -22.53
CA CYS A 769 3.89 -13.22 -21.25
C CYS A 769 3.39 -14.63 -20.91
N VAL A 770 2.64 -15.26 -21.83
CA VAL A 770 2.09 -16.62 -21.63
C VAL A 770 3.22 -17.64 -21.39
N THR A 771 4.30 -17.55 -22.17
CA THR A 771 5.47 -18.45 -22.02
C THR A 771 6.16 -18.26 -20.67
N ALA A 772 6.28 -17.04 -20.19
CA ALA A 772 6.88 -16.73 -18.88
C ALA A 772 6.03 -17.21 -17.71
N GLY A 773 4.75 -17.52 -17.91
CA GLY A 773 3.80 -17.88 -16.86
C GLY A 773 2.98 -16.71 -16.35
N ASN A 774 3.00 -15.56 -17.05
CA ASN A 774 2.04 -14.48 -16.90
C ASN A 774 0.83 -14.83 -17.78
N ASP A 775 -0.25 -15.29 -17.15
CA ASP A 775 -1.32 -16.02 -17.82
C ASP A 775 -2.31 -15.14 -18.57
N ILE A 776 -2.57 -13.92 -18.08
CA ILE A 776 -3.58 -13.03 -18.68
C ILE A 776 -2.97 -11.65 -18.93
N ILE A 777 -3.18 -11.13 -20.11
CA ILE A 777 -2.81 -9.76 -20.50
C ILE A 777 -4.04 -8.88 -20.34
N MET A 778 -3.91 -7.81 -19.55
CA MET A 778 -5.00 -6.88 -19.26
C MET A 778 -4.72 -5.48 -19.85
N PRO A 779 -5.75 -4.78 -20.29
CA PRO A 779 -7.13 -5.22 -20.46
C PRO A 779 -7.34 -6.09 -21.71
N GLY A 780 -6.31 -6.28 -22.52
CA GLY A 780 -6.33 -6.98 -23.80
C GLY A 780 -6.80 -6.11 -24.96
N ASN A 781 -6.29 -6.39 -26.14
CA ASN A 781 -6.66 -5.73 -27.40
C ASN A 781 -6.53 -6.68 -28.59
N ALA A 782 -6.93 -6.23 -29.78
CA ALA A 782 -6.89 -7.05 -30.99
C ALA A 782 -5.45 -7.41 -31.42
N ALA A 783 -4.46 -6.55 -31.12
CA ALA A 783 -3.05 -6.81 -31.45
C ALA A 783 -2.48 -7.91 -30.55
N ASP A 784 -2.85 -7.93 -29.27
CA ASP A 784 -2.49 -9.00 -28.33
C ASP A 784 -3.02 -10.35 -28.80
N ALA A 785 -4.32 -10.39 -29.14
CA ALA A 785 -4.97 -11.60 -29.66
C ALA A 785 -4.28 -12.13 -30.91
N GLU A 786 -3.97 -11.26 -31.87
CA GLU A 786 -3.28 -11.63 -33.12
C GLU A 786 -1.85 -12.10 -32.88
N ASN A 787 -1.13 -11.43 -31.98
CA ASN A 787 0.24 -11.80 -31.59
C ASN A 787 0.31 -13.22 -31.02
N ILE A 788 -0.59 -13.53 -30.06
CA ILE A 788 -0.70 -14.86 -29.44
C ILE A 788 -1.10 -15.93 -30.47
N ARG A 789 -2.12 -15.64 -31.26
CA ARG A 789 -2.60 -16.56 -32.31
C ARG A 789 -1.47 -16.92 -33.28
N LYS A 790 -0.77 -15.90 -33.79
CA LYS A 790 0.33 -16.11 -34.76
C LYS A 790 1.50 -16.86 -34.12
N ALA A 791 1.86 -16.56 -32.87
CA ALA A 791 2.92 -17.28 -32.19
C ALA A 791 2.58 -18.77 -31.97
N PHE A 792 1.30 -19.08 -31.71
CA PHE A 792 0.84 -20.48 -31.62
C PHE A 792 0.89 -21.18 -33.01
N GLU A 793 0.44 -20.54 -34.05
CA GLU A 793 0.50 -21.09 -35.44
C GLU A 793 1.93 -21.30 -35.93
N ASP A 794 2.85 -20.38 -35.57
CA ASP A 794 4.28 -20.46 -35.90
C ASP A 794 5.05 -21.48 -35.02
N GLY A 795 4.40 -22.09 -34.03
CA GLY A 795 5.02 -23.03 -33.09
C GLY A 795 5.95 -22.39 -32.06
N LYS A 796 5.96 -21.04 -31.92
CA LYS A 796 6.70 -20.31 -30.89
C LYS A 796 6.05 -20.45 -29.50
N LEU A 797 4.72 -20.54 -29.47
CA LEU A 797 3.92 -20.83 -28.27
C LEU A 797 3.46 -22.29 -28.35
N SER A 798 4.02 -23.17 -27.53
CA SER A 798 3.73 -24.61 -27.57
C SER A 798 2.34 -24.93 -26.99
N GLU A 799 1.74 -26.04 -27.46
CA GLU A 799 0.47 -26.53 -26.93
C GLU A 799 0.55 -26.87 -25.45
N GLU A 800 1.69 -27.33 -24.94
CA GLU A 800 1.91 -27.62 -23.52
C GLU A 800 1.79 -26.35 -22.66
N VAL A 801 2.45 -25.27 -23.08
CA VAL A 801 2.37 -23.96 -22.40
C VAL A 801 0.94 -23.42 -22.43
N VAL A 802 0.25 -23.51 -23.58
CA VAL A 802 -1.15 -23.11 -23.71
C VAL A 802 -2.02 -23.86 -22.72
N ARG A 803 -1.88 -25.19 -22.62
CA ARG A 803 -2.70 -26.01 -21.70
C ARG A 803 -2.41 -25.72 -20.24
N MET A 804 -1.14 -25.54 -19.88
CA MET A 804 -0.77 -25.22 -18.51
C MET A 804 -1.32 -23.86 -18.07
N SER A 805 -1.15 -22.81 -18.89
CA SER A 805 -1.60 -21.47 -18.57
C SER A 805 -3.14 -21.39 -18.56
N ALA A 806 -3.81 -21.92 -19.58
CA ALA A 806 -5.26 -22.02 -19.65
C ALA A 806 -5.85 -22.80 -18.45
N GLY A 807 -5.16 -23.83 -18.00
CA GLY A 807 -5.56 -24.62 -16.86
C GLY A 807 -5.64 -23.82 -15.58
N ARG A 808 -4.66 -22.94 -15.33
CA ARG A 808 -4.68 -22.05 -14.16
C ARG A 808 -5.86 -21.06 -14.23
N ILE A 809 -6.11 -20.48 -15.41
CA ILE A 809 -7.22 -19.55 -15.62
C ILE A 809 -8.58 -20.25 -15.41
N LEU A 810 -8.75 -21.44 -15.99
CA LEU A 810 -9.97 -22.24 -15.80
C LEU A 810 -10.21 -22.64 -14.34
N ASN A 811 -9.14 -22.98 -13.64
CA ASN A 811 -9.19 -23.29 -12.20
C ASN A 811 -9.60 -22.06 -11.39
N LEU A 812 -9.03 -20.87 -11.68
CA LEU A 812 -9.43 -19.61 -11.05
C LEU A 812 -10.92 -19.35 -11.29
N ILE A 813 -11.38 -19.43 -12.55
CA ILE A 813 -12.79 -19.23 -12.90
C ILE A 813 -13.67 -20.22 -12.13
N HIS A 814 -13.30 -21.50 -12.11
CA HIS A 814 -14.05 -22.51 -11.35
C HIS A 814 -14.10 -22.18 -9.84
N THR A 815 -12.98 -21.79 -9.27
CA THR A 815 -12.88 -21.44 -7.83
C THR A 815 -13.78 -20.26 -7.45
N LEU A 816 -13.83 -19.23 -8.29
CA LEU A 816 -14.61 -18.01 -8.01
C LEU A 816 -16.08 -18.10 -8.44
N THR A 817 -16.44 -19.07 -9.30
CA THR A 817 -17.83 -19.24 -9.78
C THR A 817 -18.52 -20.51 -9.27
N ALA A 818 -17.84 -21.36 -8.50
CA ALA A 818 -18.44 -22.52 -7.83
C ALA A 818 -19.42 -22.02 -6.74
N GLU A 819 -20.67 -22.52 -6.80
CA GLU A 819 -21.73 -22.28 -5.80
C GLU A 819 -21.48 -23.14 -4.55
#